data_6f948252cc8c82093cb29f217995f3ff
#
_entry.id   6f948252cc8c82093cb29f217995f3ff
#
_cell.length_a   1.000
_cell.length_b   1.000
_cell.length_c   1.000
_cell.angle_alpha   90.00
_cell.angle_beta   90.00
_cell.angle_gamma   90.00
#
_symmetry.space_group_name_H-M   'P 1'
#
loop_
_entity.id
_entity.type
_entity.pdbx_description
1 polymer ?
#
loop_
_entity_poly.entity_id
_entity_poly.type
_entity_poly.pdbx_seq_one_letter_code
_entity_poly.pdbx_strand_id
1 'polypeptide(L)'
;MNPNLDSSSTRPLFAAPPSPKLGWLGAVVLALNSLADPVPAPAGEPVETERLPRTVVYGEAESEGVAQEPFFPPVQGTEIFSGKKATLIDLDTLPQVQANNYRQALTQTPGLLYSEETTPLVSLGYRGIGEPHRAQFLQVLQDGIPIHADPIGYPEAYYTPPLEVVDRLEFVRGGAALLYGPQPAGALNYRTYWPRLDRPFSARTRHVFGSDGLYATYNAVDGTVGHLGYLAYFNHRQSEGFRTANSDYVLDGGHFKLVWGALKPTRWTLAFDGYAEEHGEPGGLTHERGPGLANYDEDRTQASRLYDRFRLQRYVPSLSMTHDFNDRTSAEVKFWGGYYDRFSKRQRGGGFGRLPSGPEANSNSIERQEFYTFGTDARLRHDYLLGDADQTLTAGVHFYRDDSPRTDARGNRPDAETGALLSASQRDVHYGAAFAENRFQLGRFAVTPGVRLETIAQDITVKRPTAGGETVSNKDSLEVQPLVGVTLEYALPYRSELYASVAQSYRPTLFTESIIPSSGTVVAGDVRPTTAWTYELGYRGRPHDWLTWDTSLFLVDLDDKFGGTVTQGGQTLLRSVGRSLNYGWDTALELELTGLAQALTGEADPRRAHRLALHGNFSLLEAQIHGGALDGKRPQYAPEYLVRAGLIYRWQDRLKLALLGTFLADHFATDDENPSRLIPAYTTWDLTLEAKVYRDTVSVLAGVNNLFDEDYYARIRGDGIDPAYGRNFYAGFQLAF
;
A
#
# COMPACT_ATOMS: atom_id res chain seq x y z
N MET A 1 -40.04 -43.99 28.08
CA MET A 1 -41.17 -43.34 27.43
C MET A 1 -40.68 -41.95 27.01
N ASN A 2 -40.57 -41.77 25.73
CA ASN A 2 -40.13 -40.53 25.06
C ASN A 2 -41.25 -39.50 25.08
N PRO A 3 -40.95 -38.20 25.19
CA PRO A 3 -41.49 -37.32 24.18
C PRO A 3 -40.44 -36.30 23.61
N ASN A 4 -40.41 -36.23 22.30
CA ASN A 4 -40.19 -35.11 21.39
C ASN A 4 -39.55 -33.83 21.94
N LEU A 5 -38.33 -33.57 21.55
CA LEU A 5 -37.73 -32.24 21.48
C LEU A 5 -37.79 -31.74 20.04
N ASP A 6 -38.65 -30.77 19.83
CA ASP A 6 -38.74 -29.94 18.64
C ASP A 6 -37.43 -29.16 18.47
N SER A 7 -36.74 -29.43 17.37
CA SER A 7 -35.59 -28.64 16.91
C SER A 7 -36.13 -27.34 16.27
N SER A 8 -36.19 -26.25 17.03
CA SER A 8 -36.38 -24.92 16.45
C SER A 8 -35.14 -24.53 15.63
N SER A 9 -35.25 -24.57 14.31
CA SER A 9 -34.30 -24.04 13.35
C SER A 9 -34.08 -22.54 13.61
N THR A 10 -32.91 -22.18 14.06
CA THR A 10 -32.42 -20.80 13.99
C THR A 10 -32.24 -20.43 12.51
N ARG A 11 -33.13 -19.61 11.98
CA ARG A 11 -32.93 -18.94 10.69
C ARG A 11 -31.78 -17.94 10.83
N PRO A 12 -30.90 -17.81 9.81
CA PRO A 12 -29.88 -16.77 9.82
C PRO A 12 -30.52 -15.38 9.94
N LEU A 13 -29.88 -14.48 10.66
CA LEU A 13 -30.35 -13.13 10.98
C LEU A 13 -30.55 -12.24 9.74
N PHE A 14 -29.99 -12.60 8.61
CA PHE A 14 -30.07 -11.88 7.33
C PHE A 14 -30.45 -12.83 6.20
N ALA A 15 -31.47 -12.47 5.45
CA ALA A 15 -31.80 -13.13 4.19
C ALA A 15 -30.85 -12.65 3.10
N ALA A 16 -30.34 -13.57 2.28
CA ALA A 16 -29.55 -13.22 1.12
C ALA A 16 -30.37 -12.36 0.14
N PRO A 17 -29.82 -11.25 -0.37
CA PRO A 17 -30.52 -10.44 -1.37
C PRO A 17 -30.66 -11.20 -2.69
N PRO A 18 -31.68 -10.89 -3.52
CA PRO A 18 -31.85 -11.53 -4.82
C PRO A 18 -30.70 -11.17 -5.76
N SER A 19 -30.19 -12.16 -6.48
CA SER A 19 -29.12 -12.03 -7.47
C SER A 19 -29.43 -10.94 -8.50
N PRO A 20 -28.50 -9.99 -8.78
CA PRO A 20 -28.71 -8.98 -9.82
C PRO A 20 -28.69 -9.64 -11.20
N LYS A 21 -29.63 -9.27 -12.05
CA LYS A 21 -29.70 -9.73 -13.45
C LYS A 21 -28.48 -9.20 -14.22
N LEU A 22 -27.76 -10.10 -14.89
CA LEU A 22 -26.52 -9.92 -15.68
C LEU A 22 -26.63 -8.93 -16.89
N GLY A 23 -27.59 -8.02 -16.89
CA GLY A 23 -27.90 -7.18 -18.06
C GLY A 23 -26.86 -6.10 -18.43
N TRP A 24 -25.95 -5.72 -17.51
CA TRP A 24 -25.01 -4.62 -17.74
C TRP A 24 -23.67 -5.03 -18.35
N LEU A 25 -23.25 -6.27 -18.20
CA LEU A 25 -21.99 -6.79 -18.77
C LEU A 25 -22.03 -6.87 -20.31
N GLY A 26 -23.20 -7.14 -20.88
CA GLY A 26 -23.37 -7.17 -22.33
C GLY A 26 -23.25 -5.80 -23.02
N ALA A 27 -23.60 -4.72 -22.31
CA ALA A 27 -23.57 -3.37 -22.88
C ALA A 27 -22.14 -2.80 -23.01
N VAL A 28 -21.23 -3.14 -22.09
CA VAL A 28 -19.83 -2.68 -22.13
C VAL A 28 -19.05 -3.40 -23.24
N VAL A 29 -19.29 -4.68 -23.45
CA VAL A 29 -18.63 -5.46 -24.52
C VAL A 29 -19.16 -5.06 -25.90
N LEU A 30 -20.46 -4.73 -26.02
CA LEU A 30 -21.06 -4.25 -27.27
C LEU A 30 -20.62 -2.82 -27.63
N ALA A 31 -20.42 -1.95 -26.64
CA ALA A 31 -19.91 -0.60 -26.87
C ALA A 31 -18.43 -0.60 -27.35
N LEU A 32 -17.62 -1.55 -26.88
CA LEU A 32 -16.24 -1.70 -27.33
C LEU A 32 -16.12 -2.24 -28.76
N ASN A 33 -17.04 -3.08 -29.21
CA ASN A 33 -17.06 -3.60 -30.58
C ASN A 33 -17.58 -2.59 -31.61
N SER A 34 -18.40 -1.60 -31.22
CA SER A 34 -18.92 -0.60 -32.14
C SER A 34 -17.94 0.52 -32.49
N LEU A 35 -16.81 0.64 -31.74
CA LEU A 35 -15.73 1.58 -32.01
C LEU A 35 -14.63 1.02 -32.94
N ALA A 36 -14.77 -0.22 -33.39
CA ALA A 36 -13.75 -0.95 -34.15
C ALA A 36 -13.97 -0.95 -35.68
N ASP A 37 -14.97 -0.25 -36.21
CA ASP A 37 -15.18 -0.16 -37.67
C ASP A 37 -14.15 0.78 -38.30
N PRO A 38 -13.35 0.34 -39.32
CA PRO A 38 -12.33 1.16 -39.93
C PRO A 38 -12.95 2.23 -40.85
N VAL A 39 -12.66 3.49 -40.56
CA VAL A 39 -12.89 4.57 -41.52
C VAL A 39 -11.95 4.37 -42.71
N PRO A 40 -12.41 4.35 -43.96
CA PRO A 40 -11.54 4.18 -45.13
C PRO A 40 -10.60 5.37 -45.29
N ALA A 41 -9.30 5.09 -45.33
CA ALA A 41 -8.26 6.09 -45.54
C ALA A 41 -8.27 6.63 -47.01
N PRO A 42 -8.03 7.91 -47.23
CA PRO A 42 -7.80 8.43 -48.57
C PRO A 42 -6.45 7.93 -49.12
N ALA A 43 -6.45 7.50 -50.35
CA ALA A 43 -5.29 6.99 -51.06
C ALA A 43 -4.24 8.10 -51.33
N GLY A 44 -3.12 8.03 -50.65
CA GLY A 44 -1.87 8.76 -50.92
C GLY A 44 -0.74 7.88 -50.46
N GLU A 45 0.21 7.58 -51.32
CA GLU A 45 1.35 6.70 -51.01
C GLU A 45 2.14 7.25 -49.83
N PRO A 46 2.34 6.45 -48.75
CA PRO A 46 3.20 6.88 -47.66
C PRO A 46 4.62 6.44 -47.92
N VAL A 47 5.55 7.36 -47.69
CA VAL A 47 6.97 7.04 -47.45
C VAL A 47 7.01 6.11 -46.21
N GLU A 48 7.42 4.87 -46.42
CA GLU A 48 7.59 3.85 -45.40
C GLU A 48 8.74 4.28 -44.47
N THR A 49 8.39 4.95 -43.37
CA THR A 49 9.24 4.96 -42.18
C THR A 49 8.95 3.65 -41.45
N GLU A 50 9.88 2.73 -41.48
CA GLU A 50 9.85 1.50 -40.68
C GLU A 50 9.70 1.87 -39.20
N ARG A 51 8.49 1.88 -38.72
CA ARG A 51 8.21 1.95 -37.27
C ARG A 51 8.46 0.56 -36.71
N LEU A 52 9.47 0.42 -35.87
CA LEU A 52 9.65 -0.80 -35.08
C LEU A 52 8.34 -1.16 -34.38
N PRO A 53 7.95 -2.43 -34.37
CA PRO A 53 6.75 -2.87 -33.68
C PRO A 53 6.83 -2.49 -32.20
N ARG A 54 5.73 -2.01 -31.65
CA ARG A 54 5.60 -1.66 -30.23
C ARG A 54 5.91 -2.89 -29.40
N THR A 55 7.11 -2.95 -28.82
CA THR A 55 7.46 -3.97 -27.85
C THR A 55 6.86 -3.50 -26.52
N VAL A 56 5.69 -4.05 -26.18
CA VAL A 56 5.17 -3.93 -24.82
C VAL A 56 5.99 -4.93 -24.00
N VAL A 57 6.99 -4.44 -23.30
CA VAL A 57 7.79 -5.26 -22.39
C VAL A 57 6.95 -5.57 -21.17
N TYR A 58 6.34 -6.74 -21.16
CA TYR A 58 5.76 -7.35 -19.99
C TYR A 58 6.78 -8.32 -19.41
N GLY A 59 7.29 -8.04 -18.22
CA GLY A 59 8.28 -8.87 -17.53
C GLY A 59 9.55 -8.96 -18.34
N GLU A 60 10.55 -8.19 -18.00
CA GLU A 60 11.87 -8.42 -18.53
C GLU A 60 12.30 -9.83 -18.12
N ALA A 61 12.41 -10.72 -19.09
CA ALA A 61 13.44 -11.73 -18.99
C ALA A 61 14.73 -10.96 -18.67
N GLU A 62 15.51 -11.41 -17.66
CA GLU A 62 16.81 -10.85 -17.33
C GLU A 62 17.62 -10.65 -18.64
N SER A 63 17.43 -9.52 -19.29
CA SER A 63 18.28 -9.10 -20.40
C SER A 63 19.53 -8.55 -19.72
N GLU A 64 20.55 -9.38 -19.64
CA GLU A 64 21.89 -8.95 -19.26
C GLU A 64 22.23 -7.65 -20.00
N GLY A 65 22.20 -6.53 -19.28
CA GLY A 65 22.85 -5.30 -19.73
C GLY A 65 21.98 -4.11 -20.14
N VAL A 66 20.66 -4.15 -20.12
CA VAL A 66 19.85 -2.93 -20.25
C VAL A 66 19.56 -2.39 -18.87
N ALA A 67 20.17 -1.29 -18.48
CA ALA A 67 19.84 -0.58 -17.26
C ALA A 67 18.34 -0.21 -17.33
N GLN A 68 17.52 -0.69 -16.36
CA GLN A 68 16.13 -0.28 -16.24
C GLN A 68 16.08 1.25 -16.22
N GLU A 69 15.11 1.83 -16.94
CA GLU A 69 14.89 3.27 -16.86
C GLU A 69 14.42 3.59 -15.43
N PRO A 70 15.05 4.54 -14.72
CA PRO A 70 14.75 4.80 -13.32
C PRO A 70 13.41 5.49 -13.11
N PHE A 71 12.71 5.87 -14.20
CA PHE A 71 11.45 6.60 -14.18
C PHE A 71 10.42 5.94 -15.08
N PHE A 72 9.15 6.18 -14.77
CA PHE A 72 8.06 5.73 -15.63
C PHE A 72 8.15 6.38 -17.03
N PRO A 73 7.82 5.61 -18.08
CA PRO A 73 7.53 6.22 -19.37
C PRO A 73 6.29 7.11 -19.24
N PRO A 74 6.13 8.14 -20.09
CA PRO A 74 4.96 9.03 -20.05
C PRO A 74 3.61 8.32 -20.12
N VAL A 75 3.57 7.15 -20.77
CA VAL A 75 2.38 6.29 -20.87
C VAL A 75 2.81 4.83 -20.79
N GLN A 76 2.18 4.07 -19.91
CA GLN A 76 2.41 2.62 -19.75
C GLN A 76 1.06 1.87 -19.72
N GLY A 77 0.87 0.91 -20.64
CA GLY A 77 -0.43 0.24 -20.75
C GLY A 77 -1.56 1.26 -21.00
N THR A 78 -2.55 1.25 -20.15
CA THR A 78 -3.69 2.19 -20.15
C THR A 78 -3.52 3.35 -19.16
N GLU A 79 -2.33 3.60 -18.65
CA GLU A 79 -2.05 4.59 -17.59
C GLU A 79 -1.14 5.70 -18.12
N ILE A 80 -1.46 6.97 -17.80
CA ILE A 80 -0.69 8.14 -18.17
C ILE A 80 0.06 8.66 -16.94
N PHE A 81 1.41 8.65 -16.99
CA PHE A 81 2.29 9.13 -15.92
C PHE A 81 2.93 10.49 -16.22
N SER A 82 2.75 11.00 -17.44
CA SER A 82 3.29 12.27 -17.90
C SER A 82 2.95 13.42 -16.92
N GLY A 83 3.98 14.12 -16.44
CA GLY A 83 3.85 15.24 -15.50
C GLY A 83 3.40 14.87 -14.08
N LYS A 84 3.18 13.59 -13.76
CA LYS A 84 2.83 13.14 -12.41
C LYS A 84 4.09 12.83 -11.61
N LYS A 85 4.07 13.13 -10.30
CA LYS A 85 5.11 12.66 -9.39
C LYS A 85 4.91 11.16 -9.17
N ALA A 86 5.77 10.36 -9.75
CA ALA A 86 5.75 8.91 -9.64
C ALA A 86 7.16 8.37 -9.37
N THR A 87 7.29 7.42 -8.47
CA THR A 87 8.53 6.73 -8.14
C THR A 87 8.38 5.25 -8.47
N LEU A 88 9.31 4.74 -9.27
CA LEU A 88 9.50 3.33 -9.51
C LEU A 88 10.56 2.82 -8.52
N ILE A 89 10.17 1.90 -7.64
CA ILE A 89 11.08 1.26 -6.68
C ILE A 89 11.41 -0.12 -7.21
N ASP A 90 12.60 -0.25 -7.79
CA ASP A 90 13.14 -1.51 -8.28
C ASP A 90 13.79 -2.25 -7.10
N LEU A 91 13.17 -3.35 -6.69
CA LEU A 91 13.64 -4.15 -5.56
C LEU A 91 14.93 -4.91 -5.87
N ASP A 92 15.27 -5.14 -7.13
CA ASP A 92 16.49 -5.83 -7.54
C ASP A 92 17.74 -4.93 -7.43
N THR A 93 17.59 -3.62 -7.28
CA THR A 93 18.71 -2.68 -7.10
C THR A 93 19.35 -2.78 -5.72
N LEU A 94 18.65 -3.27 -4.73
CA LEU A 94 19.10 -3.46 -3.35
C LEU A 94 19.33 -4.94 -3.05
N PRO A 95 20.13 -5.29 -2.03
CA PRO A 95 20.08 -6.63 -1.46
C PRO A 95 18.67 -6.95 -1.01
N GLN A 96 18.28 -8.21 -1.12
CA GLN A 96 16.96 -8.64 -0.70
C GLN A 96 16.75 -8.42 0.79
N VAL A 97 15.74 -7.65 1.13
CA VAL A 97 15.43 -7.31 2.51
C VAL A 97 14.60 -8.39 3.19
N GLN A 98 14.74 -8.47 4.52
CA GLN A 98 13.87 -9.30 5.33
C GLN A 98 12.46 -8.70 5.33
N ALA A 99 11.47 -9.56 5.34
CA ALA A 99 10.07 -9.21 5.17
C ALA A 99 9.50 -8.17 6.15
N ASN A 100 10.07 -8.03 7.34
CA ASN A 100 9.65 -7.01 8.30
C ASN A 100 10.39 -5.67 8.14
N ASN A 101 11.37 -5.60 7.26
CA ASN A 101 12.13 -4.36 7.04
C ASN A 101 11.72 -3.67 5.73
N TYR A 102 10.47 -3.26 5.65
CA TYR A 102 9.98 -2.41 4.56
C TYR A 102 10.67 -1.04 4.50
N ARG A 103 11.27 -0.58 5.59
CA ARG A 103 12.05 0.66 5.64
C ARG A 103 13.14 0.66 4.58
N GLN A 104 13.88 -0.45 4.42
CA GLN A 104 14.89 -0.58 3.36
C GLN A 104 14.28 -0.63 1.95
N ALA A 105 13.19 -1.37 1.75
CA ALA A 105 12.52 -1.44 0.46
C ALA A 105 11.99 -0.07 -0.01
N LEU A 106 11.59 0.79 0.92
CA LEU A 106 11.02 2.11 0.65
C LEU A 106 12.06 3.24 0.67
N THR A 107 13.37 2.93 0.78
CA THR A 107 14.44 3.94 0.85
C THR A 107 14.48 4.87 -0.35
N GLN A 108 14.04 4.44 -1.53
CA GLN A 108 14.05 5.23 -2.76
C GLN A 108 12.90 6.26 -2.83
N THR A 109 12.03 6.32 -1.81
CA THR A 109 10.84 7.17 -1.84
C THR A 109 10.92 8.28 -0.79
N PRO A 110 11.16 9.56 -1.19
CA PRO A 110 11.14 10.68 -0.26
C PRO A 110 9.75 10.88 0.36
N GLY A 111 9.71 11.28 1.62
CA GLY A 111 8.48 11.66 2.34
C GLY A 111 7.57 10.52 2.74
N LEU A 112 7.83 9.28 2.34
CA LEU A 112 7.04 8.13 2.74
C LEU A 112 7.44 7.67 4.14
N LEU A 113 6.60 7.98 5.13
CA LEU A 113 6.78 7.60 6.52
C LEU A 113 6.39 6.12 6.71
N TYR A 114 7.36 5.32 7.14
CA TYR A 114 7.13 3.95 7.57
C TYR A 114 7.06 3.90 9.09
N SER A 115 5.95 3.44 9.64
CA SER A 115 5.79 3.18 11.06
C SER A 115 5.84 1.67 11.28
N GLU A 116 6.81 1.21 12.06
CA GLU A 116 6.99 -0.22 12.34
C GLU A 116 5.82 -0.79 13.15
N GLU A 117 5.53 -2.04 12.91
CA GLU A 117 4.63 -2.84 13.73
C GLU A 117 5.36 -4.09 14.24
N THR A 118 4.97 -4.59 15.39
CA THR A 118 5.47 -5.90 15.91
C THR A 118 4.91 -7.07 15.10
N THR A 119 3.94 -6.80 14.23
CA THR A 119 3.23 -7.74 13.38
C THR A 119 3.77 -7.72 11.95
N PRO A 120 3.41 -8.66 11.08
CA PRO A 120 3.84 -8.65 9.67
C PRO A 120 3.20 -7.54 8.82
N LEU A 121 2.41 -6.67 9.41
CA LEU A 121 1.68 -5.60 8.74
C LEU A 121 2.51 -4.32 8.64
N VAL A 122 2.17 -3.49 7.67
CA VAL A 122 2.88 -2.25 7.35
C VAL A 122 1.97 -1.06 7.57
N SER A 123 2.47 -0.02 8.22
CA SER A 123 1.79 1.26 8.37
C SER A 123 2.55 2.34 7.62
N LEU A 124 1.88 3.02 6.69
CA LEU A 124 2.47 4.00 5.78
C LEU A 124 1.75 5.34 5.84
N GLY A 125 2.49 6.41 6.04
CA GLY A 125 2.01 7.78 5.95
C GLY A 125 2.80 8.57 4.90
N TYR A 126 2.25 9.69 4.47
CA TYR A 126 2.90 10.55 3.49
C TYR A 126 2.61 12.02 3.75
N ARG A 127 3.68 12.85 3.80
CA ARG A 127 3.62 14.33 3.91
C ARG A 127 2.69 14.85 5.02
N GLY A 128 2.58 14.18 6.17
CA GLY A 128 1.75 14.61 7.30
C GLY A 128 0.24 14.67 7.02
N ILE A 129 -0.24 13.97 6.00
CA ILE A 129 -1.66 14.00 5.61
C ILE A 129 -2.52 13.37 6.70
N GLY A 130 -2.04 12.34 7.39
CA GLY A 130 -2.75 11.72 8.51
C GLY A 130 -1.96 10.60 9.16
N GLU A 131 -2.61 9.90 10.09
CA GLU A 131 -2.02 8.76 10.78
C GLU A 131 -1.63 7.64 9.79
N PRO A 132 -0.39 7.09 9.89
CA PRO A 132 0.08 6.03 8.98
C PRO A 132 -0.63 4.69 9.18
N HIS A 133 -1.34 4.51 10.30
CA HIS A 133 -1.96 3.24 10.68
C HIS A 133 -2.75 2.61 9.52
N ARG A 134 -2.33 1.41 9.13
CA ARG A 134 -2.93 0.63 8.04
C ARG A 134 -3.06 1.39 6.72
N ALA A 135 -2.11 2.30 6.45
CA ALA A 135 -2.06 3.10 5.23
C ALA A 135 -3.38 3.81 4.85
N GLN A 136 -4.20 4.20 5.83
CA GLN A 136 -5.58 4.66 5.64
C GLN A 136 -5.76 5.93 4.78
N PHE A 137 -4.68 6.59 4.40
CA PHE A 137 -4.67 7.75 3.51
C PHE A 137 -4.03 7.46 2.15
N LEU A 138 -3.57 6.21 1.93
CA LEU A 138 -2.99 5.72 0.68
C LEU A 138 -3.94 4.74 -0.01
N GLN A 139 -4.06 4.81 -1.32
CA GLN A 139 -4.65 3.73 -2.11
C GLN A 139 -3.58 2.65 -2.30
N VAL A 140 -3.82 1.44 -1.80
CA VAL A 140 -2.88 0.33 -1.92
C VAL A 140 -3.45 -0.74 -2.85
N LEU A 141 -2.61 -1.16 -3.83
CA LEU A 141 -3.02 -2.06 -4.90
C LEU A 141 -1.99 -3.19 -5.06
N GLN A 142 -2.45 -4.31 -5.59
CA GLN A 142 -1.61 -5.40 -6.12
C GLN A 142 -2.02 -5.66 -7.57
N ASP A 143 -1.10 -5.52 -8.52
CA ASP A 143 -1.37 -5.61 -9.96
C ASP A 143 -2.53 -4.70 -10.43
N GLY A 144 -2.69 -3.54 -9.78
CA GLY A 144 -3.76 -2.57 -10.04
C GLY A 144 -5.13 -2.94 -9.47
N ILE A 145 -5.21 -4.00 -8.67
CA ILE A 145 -6.43 -4.40 -7.92
C ILE A 145 -6.28 -3.90 -6.47
N PRO A 146 -7.28 -3.19 -5.92
CA PRO A 146 -7.28 -2.79 -4.52
C PRO A 146 -7.11 -3.97 -3.58
N ILE A 147 -6.23 -3.86 -2.59
CA ILE A 147 -6.00 -4.95 -1.62
C ILE A 147 -6.92 -4.89 -0.41
N HIS A 148 -7.58 -3.76 -0.20
CA HIS A 148 -8.52 -3.57 0.90
C HIS A 148 -9.81 -4.40 0.73
N ALA A 149 -10.42 -4.78 1.83
CA ALA A 149 -11.61 -5.62 1.84
C ALA A 149 -12.86 -4.84 1.39
N ASP A 150 -12.97 -3.57 1.72
CA ASP A 150 -14.05 -2.70 1.29
C ASP A 150 -13.54 -1.45 0.55
N PRO A 151 -14.37 -0.80 -0.30
CA PRO A 151 -13.96 0.32 -1.15
C PRO A 151 -13.44 1.54 -0.37
N ILE A 152 -13.82 1.67 0.89
CA ILE A 152 -13.54 2.83 1.74
C ILE A 152 -13.02 2.43 3.13
N GLY A 153 -12.58 1.18 3.31
CA GLY A 153 -11.97 0.67 4.52
C GLY A 153 -10.49 1.03 4.63
N TYR A 154 -9.81 0.37 5.57
CA TYR A 154 -8.35 0.44 5.64
C TYR A 154 -7.75 -0.16 4.38
N PRO A 155 -6.90 0.56 3.63
CA PRO A 155 -6.46 0.12 2.30
C PRO A 155 -5.79 -1.24 2.29
N GLU A 156 -4.81 -1.52 3.16
CA GLU A 156 -4.14 -2.81 3.18
C GLU A 156 -5.01 -3.93 3.77
N ALA A 157 -6.20 -3.60 4.31
CA ALA A 157 -7.14 -4.57 4.86
C ALA A 157 -6.47 -5.64 5.73
N TYR A 158 -5.41 -5.23 6.44
CA TYR A 158 -4.55 -6.10 7.24
C TYR A 158 -3.73 -7.13 6.43
N TYR A 159 -3.56 -6.90 5.12
CA TYR A 159 -2.73 -7.71 4.24
C TYR A 159 -1.61 -6.86 3.64
N THR A 160 -0.41 -7.42 3.61
CA THR A 160 0.73 -6.84 2.90
C THR A 160 1.33 -7.90 1.99
N PRO A 161 1.43 -7.68 0.66
CA PRO A 161 2.05 -8.63 -0.25
C PRO A 161 3.49 -8.95 0.18
N PRO A 162 3.91 -10.22 0.16
CA PRO A 162 5.30 -10.56 0.45
C PRO A 162 6.22 -9.96 -0.62
N LEU A 163 7.31 -9.30 -0.20
CA LEU A 163 8.23 -8.65 -1.14
C LEU A 163 8.91 -9.64 -2.09
N GLU A 164 8.96 -10.91 -1.72
CA GLU A 164 9.54 -12.00 -2.52
C GLU A 164 8.80 -12.25 -3.85
N VAL A 165 7.51 -11.87 -3.94
CA VAL A 165 6.72 -12.02 -5.18
C VAL A 165 6.63 -10.71 -5.96
N VAL A 166 7.08 -9.62 -5.37
CA VAL A 166 7.00 -8.28 -5.96
C VAL A 166 8.20 -8.03 -6.84
N ASP A 167 7.95 -7.73 -8.10
CA ASP A 167 8.93 -7.29 -9.08
C ASP A 167 9.36 -5.84 -8.79
N ARG A 168 8.36 -4.97 -8.61
CA ARG A 168 8.59 -3.55 -8.31
C ARG A 168 7.42 -2.95 -7.54
N LEU A 169 7.71 -1.86 -6.84
CA LEU A 169 6.71 -1.00 -6.22
C LEU A 169 6.53 0.27 -7.06
N GLU A 170 5.29 0.62 -7.35
CA GLU A 170 4.94 1.83 -8.08
C GLU A 170 4.25 2.79 -7.11
N PHE A 171 4.86 3.93 -6.81
CA PHE A 171 4.25 4.93 -5.95
C PHE A 171 3.91 6.19 -6.73
N VAL A 172 2.62 6.42 -6.98
CA VAL A 172 2.10 7.55 -7.74
C VAL A 172 1.47 8.56 -6.78
N ARG A 173 1.90 9.80 -6.89
CA ARG A 173 1.44 10.96 -6.11
C ARG A 173 0.90 12.02 -7.07
N GLY A 174 0.47 13.15 -6.62
CA GLY A 174 0.05 14.25 -7.47
C GLY A 174 -0.83 13.81 -8.66
N GLY A 175 -2.12 13.71 -8.48
CA GLY A 175 -3.05 13.21 -9.50
C GLY A 175 -3.26 11.69 -9.50
N ALA A 176 -2.70 10.95 -8.53
CA ALA A 176 -2.95 9.52 -8.36
C ALA A 176 -4.45 9.19 -8.22
N ALA A 177 -5.21 10.05 -7.54
CA ALA A 177 -6.64 9.89 -7.38
C ALA A 177 -7.41 9.86 -8.70
N LEU A 178 -6.92 10.53 -9.74
CA LEU A 178 -7.54 10.50 -11.08
C LEU A 178 -7.39 9.13 -11.75
N LEU A 179 -6.31 8.39 -11.45
CA LEU A 179 -6.05 7.07 -11.99
C LEU A 179 -6.64 5.93 -11.16
N TYR A 180 -6.49 6.00 -9.83
CA TYR A 180 -6.70 4.85 -8.94
C TYR A 180 -7.84 5.02 -7.93
N GLY A 181 -8.41 6.22 -7.79
CA GLY A 181 -9.51 6.47 -6.89
C GLY A 181 -9.12 7.22 -5.62
N PRO A 182 -9.92 7.11 -4.55
CA PRO A 182 -9.78 7.94 -3.36
C PRO A 182 -8.43 7.74 -2.67
N GLN A 183 -8.10 8.61 -1.80
CA GLN A 183 -6.95 8.71 -0.89
C GLN A 183 -5.96 9.82 -1.29
N PRO A 184 -5.80 10.81 -0.40
CA PRO A 184 -5.05 12.04 -0.72
C PRO A 184 -3.53 11.86 -0.71
N ALA A 185 -3.00 10.81 -0.07
CA ALA A 185 -1.57 10.57 0.01
C ALA A 185 -0.99 9.86 -1.23
N GLY A 186 -1.83 9.49 -2.20
CA GLY A 186 -1.43 8.83 -3.43
C GLY A 186 -1.75 7.35 -3.48
N ALA A 187 -1.14 6.64 -4.43
CA ALA A 187 -1.36 5.22 -4.65
C ALA A 187 -0.05 4.43 -4.67
N LEU A 188 0.02 3.37 -3.89
CA LEU A 188 1.11 2.40 -3.88
C LEU A 188 0.64 1.10 -4.51
N ASN A 189 1.28 0.68 -5.60
CA ASN A 189 0.90 -0.51 -6.34
C ASN A 189 2.05 -1.52 -6.32
N TYR A 190 1.79 -2.70 -5.77
CA TYR A 190 2.68 -3.85 -5.76
C TYR A 190 2.53 -4.58 -7.08
N ARG A 191 3.52 -4.49 -7.98
CA ARG A 191 3.53 -5.29 -9.22
C ARG A 191 4.20 -6.62 -8.94
N THR A 192 3.46 -7.71 -9.10
CA THR A 192 3.99 -9.06 -8.90
C THR A 192 4.71 -9.54 -10.15
N TYR A 193 5.65 -10.49 -9.97
CA TYR A 193 6.36 -11.08 -11.09
C TYR A 193 5.41 -11.63 -12.15
N TRP A 194 5.88 -11.53 -13.38
CA TRP A 194 5.26 -12.15 -14.54
C TRP A 194 5.88 -13.53 -14.79
N PRO A 195 5.13 -14.52 -15.34
CA PRO A 195 5.71 -15.80 -15.73
C PRO A 195 6.89 -15.61 -16.69
N ARG A 196 7.98 -16.33 -16.50
CA ARG A 196 9.15 -16.29 -17.39
C ARG A 196 8.75 -16.78 -18.78
N LEU A 197 9.11 -16.01 -19.81
CA LEU A 197 8.78 -16.31 -21.20
C LEU A 197 9.88 -17.11 -21.91
N ASP A 198 11.11 -17.08 -21.39
CA ASP A 198 12.32 -17.66 -21.97
C ASP A 198 12.49 -19.17 -21.71
N ARG A 199 11.73 -19.71 -20.75
CA ARG A 199 11.87 -21.12 -20.35
C ARG A 199 10.55 -21.76 -19.93
N PRO A 200 10.42 -23.08 -20.11
CA PRO A 200 9.19 -23.79 -19.76
C PRO A 200 9.03 -24.01 -18.25
N PHE A 201 10.12 -23.98 -17.48
CA PHE A 201 10.11 -24.21 -16.04
C PHE A 201 11.27 -23.50 -15.36
N SER A 202 10.98 -22.94 -14.21
CA SER A 202 11.93 -22.40 -13.25
C SER A 202 11.38 -22.63 -11.85
N ALA A 203 12.25 -22.82 -10.87
CA ALA A 203 11.88 -22.99 -9.47
C ALA A 203 12.80 -22.15 -8.59
N ARG A 204 12.22 -21.56 -7.54
CA ARG A 204 12.94 -20.77 -6.55
C ARG A 204 12.48 -21.16 -5.15
N THR A 205 13.44 -21.40 -4.26
CA THR A 205 13.15 -21.57 -2.83
C THR A 205 14.09 -20.71 -2.02
N ARG A 206 13.55 -20.02 -1.02
CA ARG A 206 14.29 -19.16 -0.10
C ARG A 206 13.94 -19.54 1.34
N HIS A 207 14.93 -19.57 2.19
CA HIS A 207 14.76 -19.79 3.63
C HIS A 207 15.57 -18.76 4.40
N VAL A 208 14.95 -18.14 5.38
CA VAL A 208 15.54 -17.11 6.23
C VAL A 208 15.28 -17.44 7.69
N PHE A 209 16.30 -17.29 8.51
CA PHE A 209 16.28 -17.47 9.96
C PHE A 209 16.80 -16.20 10.62
N GLY A 210 16.29 -15.83 11.77
CA GLY A 210 16.70 -14.59 12.43
C GLY A 210 16.43 -14.56 13.93
N SER A 211 16.71 -13.40 14.50
CA SER A 211 16.41 -13.11 15.91
C SER A 211 14.93 -13.32 16.20
N ASP A 212 14.59 -13.48 17.47
CA ASP A 212 13.21 -13.59 17.97
C ASP A 212 12.43 -14.74 17.34
N GLY A 213 13.11 -15.88 17.09
CA GLY A 213 12.49 -17.08 16.51
C GLY A 213 12.02 -16.89 15.06
N LEU A 214 12.53 -15.88 14.35
CA LEU A 214 12.13 -15.63 12.97
C LEU A 214 12.49 -16.81 12.06
N TYR A 215 11.49 -17.36 11.40
CA TYR A 215 11.63 -18.24 10.26
C TYR A 215 10.72 -17.79 9.11
N ALA A 216 11.28 -17.68 7.92
CA ALA A 216 10.52 -17.36 6.72
C ALA A 216 10.94 -18.27 5.57
N THR A 217 9.98 -18.74 4.78
CA THR A 217 10.24 -19.46 3.54
C THR A 217 9.35 -18.95 2.41
N TYR A 218 9.93 -18.93 1.21
CA TYR A 218 9.24 -18.62 -0.03
C TYR A 218 9.61 -19.67 -1.08
N ASN A 219 8.62 -20.29 -1.68
CA ASN A 219 8.78 -21.36 -2.65
C ASN A 219 7.93 -21.05 -3.87
N ALA A 220 8.55 -20.89 -5.04
CA ALA A 220 7.88 -20.52 -6.26
C ALA A 220 8.28 -21.41 -7.43
N VAL A 221 7.35 -21.58 -8.36
CA VAL A 221 7.57 -22.15 -9.69
C VAL A 221 6.95 -21.25 -10.74
N ASP A 222 7.64 -21.08 -11.86
CA ASP A 222 7.16 -20.27 -12.97
C ASP A 222 7.73 -20.74 -14.31
N GLY A 223 7.11 -20.30 -15.41
CA GLY A 223 7.54 -20.61 -16.75
C GLY A 223 6.45 -20.44 -17.79
N THR A 224 6.77 -20.72 -19.04
CA THR A 224 5.83 -20.64 -20.18
C THR A 224 5.94 -21.87 -21.06
N VAL A 225 4.79 -22.54 -21.29
CA VAL A 225 4.67 -23.68 -22.19
C VAL A 225 3.73 -23.30 -23.33
N GLY A 226 4.27 -23.17 -24.54
CA GLY A 226 3.52 -22.70 -25.69
C GLY A 226 3.00 -21.26 -25.48
N HIS A 227 1.68 -21.11 -25.31
CA HIS A 227 1.03 -19.81 -25.08
C HIS A 227 0.55 -19.63 -23.65
N LEU A 228 0.82 -20.59 -22.78
CA LEU A 228 0.42 -20.54 -21.37
C LEU A 228 1.62 -20.26 -20.48
N GLY A 229 1.64 -19.06 -19.93
CA GLY A 229 2.55 -18.69 -18.82
C GLY A 229 1.91 -19.09 -17.49
N TYR A 230 2.73 -19.49 -16.52
CA TYR A 230 2.29 -19.82 -15.18
C TYR A 230 3.29 -19.35 -14.13
N LEU A 231 2.78 -18.93 -12.99
CA LEU A 231 3.53 -18.65 -11.77
C LEU A 231 2.70 -19.14 -10.60
N ALA A 232 3.34 -19.83 -9.65
CA ALA A 232 2.71 -20.17 -8.38
C ALA A 232 3.73 -20.05 -7.26
N TYR A 233 3.31 -19.57 -6.09
CA TYR A 233 4.15 -19.59 -4.91
C TYR A 233 3.38 -19.97 -3.64
N PHE A 234 4.13 -20.43 -2.66
CA PHE A 234 3.75 -20.55 -1.27
C PHE A 234 4.80 -19.85 -0.40
N ASN A 235 4.37 -19.08 0.57
CA ASN A 235 5.22 -18.50 1.59
C ASN A 235 4.67 -18.77 2.98
N HIS A 236 5.60 -18.99 3.92
CA HIS A 236 5.32 -19.08 5.35
C HIS A 236 6.27 -18.16 6.10
N ARG A 237 5.78 -17.53 7.16
CA ARG A 237 6.59 -16.71 8.05
C ARG A 237 6.06 -16.78 9.46
N GLN A 238 6.98 -16.93 10.43
CA GLN A 238 6.68 -16.89 11.85
C GLN A 238 7.77 -16.18 12.63
N SER A 239 7.41 -15.65 13.78
CA SER A 239 8.34 -15.11 14.78
C SER A 239 7.68 -15.18 16.16
N GLU A 240 8.49 -15.31 17.21
CA GLU A 240 8.04 -15.18 18.61
C GLU A 240 7.90 -13.69 19.00
N GLY A 241 8.53 -12.78 18.21
CA GLY A 241 8.61 -11.36 18.51
C GLY A 241 9.54 -11.05 19.67
N PHE A 242 9.90 -9.79 19.85
CA PHE A 242 10.88 -9.37 20.87
C PHE A 242 10.26 -9.05 22.24
N ARG A 243 8.95 -8.94 22.33
CA ARG A 243 8.25 -8.65 23.59
C ARG A 243 8.13 -9.93 24.41
N THR A 244 8.16 -9.79 25.74
CA THR A 244 8.16 -10.94 26.67
C THR A 244 6.91 -11.83 26.59
N ALA A 245 5.82 -11.32 26.04
CA ALA A 245 4.58 -12.06 25.81
C ALA A 245 3.76 -11.46 24.69
N ASN A 246 2.95 -12.31 24.04
CA ASN A 246 1.88 -11.93 23.10
C ASN A 246 2.36 -11.06 21.91
N SER A 247 3.59 -11.30 21.43
CA SER A 247 4.17 -10.64 20.25
C SER A 247 4.48 -11.58 19.10
N ASP A 248 4.09 -12.84 19.27
CA ASP A 248 4.24 -13.89 18.27
C ASP A 248 3.30 -13.65 17.08
N TYR A 249 3.74 -14.10 15.91
CA TYR A 249 2.89 -14.16 14.73
C TYR A 249 3.21 -15.37 13.85
N VAL A 250 2.22 -15.78 13.10
CA VAL A 250 2.35 -16.76 12.02
C VAL A 250 1.50 -16.31 10.85
N LEU A 251 2.03 -16.45 9.65
CA LEU A 251 1.29 -16.23 8.42
C LEU A 251 1.65 -17.28 7.36
N ASP A 252 0.64 -17.61 6.56
CA ASP A 252 0.74 -18.44 5.37
C ASP A 252 0.14 -17.70 4.20
N GLY A 253 0.83 -17.70 3.06
CA GLY A 253 0.37 -17.09 1.83
C GLY A 253 0.59 -18.00 0.64
N GLY A 254 -0.29 -17.87 -0.33
CA GLY A 254 -0.17 -18.58 -1.59
C GLY A 254 -0.81 -17.80 -2.74
N HIS A 255 -0.22 -17.95 -3.91
CA HIS A 255 -0.70 -17.30 -5.12
C HIS A 255 -0.50 -18.20 -6.32
N PHE A 256 -1.40 -18.13 -7.27
CA PHE A 256 -1.10 -18.58 -8.62
C PHE A 256 -1.56 -17.55 -9.66
N LYS A 257 -0.85 -17.50 -10.78
CA LYS A 257 -1.15 -16.64 -11.94
C LYS A 257 -0.97 -17.48 -13.21
N LEU A 258 -2.03 -17.57 -14.00
CA LEU A 258 -2.02 -18.23 -15.30
C LEU A 258 -2.28 -17.19 -16.39
N VAL A 259 -1.39 -17.12 -17.37
CA VAL A 259 -1.46 -16.16 -18.48
C VAL A 259 -1.63 -16.90 -19.78
N TRP A 260 -2.83 -16.86 -20.33
CA TRP A 260 -3.09 -17.39 -21.67
C TRP A 260 -2.83 -16.30 -22.72
N GLY A 261 -2.11 -16.65 -23.76
CA GLY A 261 -1.79 -15.71 -24.84
C GLY A 261 -0.70 -14.70 -24.48
N ALA A 262 0.27 -15.08 -23.64
CA ALA A 262 1.33 -14.19 -23.12
C ALA A 262 2.07 -13.37 -24.19
N LEU A 263 2.15 -13.90 -25.45
CA LEU A 263 2.79 -13.24 -26.59
C LEU A 263 1.77 -12.88 -27.70
N LYS A 264 0.48 -12.76 -27.36
CA LYS A 264 -0.60 -12.47 -28.31
C LYS A 264 -1.20 -11.09 -28.03
N PRO A 265 -1.86 -10.47 -29.03
CA PRO A 265 -2.61 -9.23 -28.82
C PRO A 265 -3.68 -9.35 -27.74
N THR A 266 -4.29 -10.52 -27.58
CA THR A 266 -5.23 -10.80 -26.49
C THR A 266 -4.56 -11.68 -25.44
N ARG A 267 -4.50 -11.17 -24.22
CA ARG A 267 -3.96 -11.86 -23.04
C ARG A 267 -5.02 -11.98 -21.98
N TRP A 268 -5.17 -13.19 -21.44
CA TRP A 268 -6.03 -13.46 -20.30
C TRP A 268 -5.16 -13.84 -19.11
N THR A 269 -5.39 -13.23 -17.97
CA THR A 269 -4.70 -13.56 -16.73
C THR A 269 -5.73 -13.98 -15.69
N LEU A 270 -5.66 -15.24 -15.27
CA LEU A 270 -6.37 -15.76 -14.11
C LEU A 270 -5.42 -15.81 -12.93
N ALA A 271 -5.76 -15.17 -11.81
CA ALA A 271 -4.96 -15.22 -10.61
C ALA A 271 -5.82 -15.50 -9.37
N PHE A 272 -5.16 -16.00 -8.33
CA PHE A 272 -5.77 -16.25 -7.02
C PHE A 272 -4.74 -15.98 -5.93
N ASP A 273 -5.13 -15.19 -4.94
CA ASP A 273 -4.39 -14.92 -3.73
C ASP A 273 -5.09 -15.55 -2.53
N GLY A 274 -4.37 -16.34 -1.75
CA GLY A 274 -4.80 -16.87 -0.46
C GLY A 274 -3.84 -16.40 0.63
N TYR A 275 -4.38 -15.99 1.78
CA TYR A 275 -3.60 -15.49 2.91
C TYR A 275 -4.31 -15.81 4.21
N ALA A 276 -3.55 -16.29 5.19
CA ALA A 276 -4.00 -16.51 6.55
C ALA A 276 -2.93 -16.02 7.52
N GLU A 277 -3.35 -15.32 8.55
CA GLU A 277 -2.48 -14.73 9.56
C GLU A 277 -3.11 -14.80 10.94
N GLU A 278 -2.27 -15.01 11.95
CA GLU A 278 -2.59 -14.79 13.36
C GLU A 278 -1.42 -14.11 14.06
N HIS A 279 -1.70 -13.08 14.86
CA HIS A 279 -0.68 -12.43 15.68
C HIS A 279 -1.21 -11.98 17.04
N GLY A 280 -0.29 -11.86 18.00
CA GLY A 280 -0.52 -11.21 19.27
C GLY A 280 -0.36 -9.70 19.18
N GLU A 281 -1.13 -8.98 19.98
CA GLU A 281 -1.00 -7.53 20.17
C GLU A 281 -0.51 -7.27 21.61
N PRO A 282 0.83 -7.12 21.84
CA PRO A 282 1.40 -7.05 23.20
C PRO A 282 1.06 -5.75 23.95
N GLY A 283 0.41 -4.79 23.26
CA GLY A 283 0.02 -3.50 23.80
C GLY A 283 1.19 -2.52 24.02
N GLY A 284 0.86 -1.25 24.18
CA GLY A 284 1.81 -0.19 24.40
C GLY A 284 2.32 -0.12 25.85
N LEU A 285 3.38 0.68 26.06
CA LEU A 285 3.99 0.98 27.35
C LEU A 285 3.83 2.46 27.70
N THR A 286 4.27 2.85 28.90
CA THR A 286 4.30 4.24 29.37
C THR A 286 5.59 4.51 30.16
N HIS A 287 5.99 5.76 30.31
CA HIS A 287 7.09 6.16 31.21
C HIS A 287 6.69 6.18 32.70
N GLU A 288 5.40 6.07 33.02
CA GLU A 288 4.94 5.98 34.39
C GLU A 288 5.06 4.54 34.90
N ARG A 289 5.59 4.36 36.10
CA ARG A 289 5.53 3.05 36.77
C ARG A 289 4.09 2.68 37.09
N GLY A 290 3.71 1.45 36.77
CA GLY A 290 2.42 0.87 37.10
C GLY A 290 2.55 -0.41 37.94
N PRO A 291 1.50 -0.84 38.64
CA PRO A 291 1.52 -2.12 39.33
C PRO A 291 1.76 -3.26 38.36
N GLY A 292 2.82 -4.06 38.57
CA GLY A 292 3.11 -5.26 37.80
C GLY A 292 3.71 -5.03 36.42
N LEU A 293 4.06 -3.79 36.06
CA LEU A 293 4.72 -3.45 34.82
C LEU A 293 5.78 -2.38 35.07
N ALA A 294 7.01 -2.59 34.63
CA ALA A 294 8.04 -1.56 34.61
C ALA A 294 7.68 -0.48 33.56
N ASN A 295 8.27 0.70 33.69
CA ASN A 295 8.10 1.72 32.68
C ASN A 295 8.89 1.41 31.41
N TYR A 296 8.63 2.17 30.34
CA TYR A 296 9.30 2.02 29.03
C TYR A 296 10.84 2.07 29.14
N ASP A 297 11.39 2.99 29.97
CA ASP A 297 12.85 3.18 30.08
C ASP A 297 13.53 2.05 30.85
N GLU A 298 12.82 1.36 31.73
CA GLU A 298 13.34 0.24 32.50
C GLU A 298 13.34 -1.07 31.73
N ASP A 299 12.25 -1.35 31.00
CA ASP A 299 12.13 -2.57 30.20
C ASP A 299 11.08 -2.41 29.10
N ARG A 300 11.53 -2.12 27.89
CA ARG A 300 10.70 -1.99 26.70
C ARG A 300 10.23 -3.32 26.11
N THR A 301 10.71 -4.45 26.63
CA THR A 301 10.30 -5.77 26.13
C THR A 301 9.02 -6.28 26.77
N GLN A 302 8.53 -5.65 27.83
CA GLN A 302 7.31 -6.08 28.52
C GLN A 302 6.06 -5.90 27.67
N ALA A 303 5.04 -6.73 27.93
CA ALA A 303 3.73 -6.66 27.30
C ALA A 303 2.69 -6.14 28.29
N SER A 304 1.89 -5.13 27.91
CA SER A 304 0.76 -4.63 28.70
C SER A 304 -0.57 -5.35 28.35
N ARG A 305 -0.58 -6.13 27.27
CA ARG A 305 -1.72 -6.93 26.79
C ARG A 305 -1.25 -8.37 26.60
N LEU A 306 -1.85 -9.31 27.34
CA LEU A 306 -1.44 -10.71 27.34
C LEU A 306 -2.38 -11.61 26.52
N TYR A 307 -3.57 -11.11 26.18
CA TYR A 307 -4.64 -11.92 25.57
C TYR A 307 -5.19 -11.32 24.27
N ASP A 308 -4.69 -10.16 23.89
CA ASP A 308 -5.14 -9.46 22.69
C ASP A 308 -4.59 -10.19 21.46
N ARG A 309 -5.48 -10.65 20.58
CA ARG A 309 -5.12 -11.43 19.38
C ARG A 309 -5.89 -10.91 18.18
N PHE A 310 -5.27 -11.03 17.03
CA PHE A 310 -5.84 -10.72 15.73
C PHE A 310 -5.67 -11.91 14.79
N ARG A 311 -6.70 -12.21 13.97
CA ARG A 311 -6.66 -13.23 12.91
C ARG A 311 -7.30 -12.68 11.66
N LEU A 312 -6.72 -13.01 10.51
CA LEU A 312 -7.26 -12.70 9.19
C LEU A 312 -7.15 -13.91 8.26
N GLN A 313 -8.20 -14.18 7.51
CA GLN A 313 -8.16 -15.02 6.32
C GLN A 313 -8.63 -14.19 5.12
N ARG A 314 -7.96 -14.34 3.99
CA ARG A 314 -8.24 -13.59 2.76
C ARG A 314 -8.11 -14.50 1.54
N TYR A 315 -9.11 -14.48 0.66
CA TYR A 315 -9.13 -15.23 -0.59
C TYR A 315 -9.64 -14.35 -1.72
N VAL A 316 -8.80 -14.08 -2.72
CA VAL A 316 -9.11 -13.12 -3.81
C VAL A 316 -8.81 -13.75 -5.17
N PRO A 317 -9.82 -14.34 -5.85
CA PRO A 317 -9.74 -14.66 -7.26
C PRO A 317 -9.82 -13.40 -8.12
N SER A 318 -9.10 -13.39 -9.23
CA SER A 318 -9.18 -12.33 -10.23
C SER A 318 -9.04 -12.86 -11.65
N LEU A 319 -9.69 -12.19 -12.60
CA LEU A 319 -9.58 -12.43 -14.02
C LEU A 319 -9.37 -11.11 -14.73
N SER A 320 -8.30 -10.99 -15.50
CA SER A 320 -8.07 -9.82 -16.34
C SER A 320 -7.88 -10.19 -17.80
N MET A 321 -8.27 -9.28 -18.68
CA MET A 321 -8.06 -9.36 -20.11
C MET A 321 -7.38 -8.06 -20.56
N THR A 322 -6.30 -8.18 -21.30
CA THR A 322 -5.72 -7.08 -22.08
C THR A 322 -5.86 -7.42 -23.56
N HIS A 323 -6.32 -6.47 -24.37
CA HIS A 323 -6.48 -6.65 -25.79
C HIS A 323 -5.95 -5.44 -26.56
N ASP A 324 -5.04 -5.69 -27.49
CA ASP A 324 -4.55 -4.71 -28.44
C ASP A 324 -5.36 -4.85 -29.74
N PHE A 325 -6.32 -3.95 -29.96
CA PHE A 325 -7.16 -3.93 -31.17
C PHE A 325 -6.33 -3.62 -32.42
N ASN A 326 -5.34 -2.75 -32.24
CA ASN A 326 -4.37 -2.32 -33.22
C ASN A 326 -3.23 -1.58 -32.50
N ASP A 327 -2.23 -1.08 -33.24
CA ASP A 327 -1.07 -0.38 -32.68
C ASP A 327 -1.40 0.91 -31.91
N ARG A 328 -2.63 1.41 -32.01
CA ARG A 328 -3.08 2.67 -31.41
C ARG A 328 -4.15 2.52 -30.36
N THR A 329 -4.80 1.35 -30.31
CA THR A 329 -5.94 1.16 -29.40
C THR A 329 -5.77 -0.12 -28.61
N SER A 330 -5.79 -0.01 -27.31
CA SER A 330 -5.74 -1.14 -26.39
C SER A 330 -6.77 -0.97 -25.26
N ALA A 331 -7.26 -2.07 -24.75
CA ALA A 331 -8.14 -2.11 -23.61
C ALA A 331 -7.66 -3.09 -22.56
N GLU A 332 -7.96 -2.80 -21.30
CA GLU A 332 -7.77 -3.67 -20.16
C GLU A 332 -9.07 -3.76 -19.38
N VAL A 333 -9.46 -4.98 -19.01
CA VAL A 333 -10.61 -5.23 -18.14
C VAL A 333 -10.18 -6.18 -17.04
N LYS A 334 -10.48 -5.84 -15.78
CA LYS A 334 -10.21 -6.65 -14.61
C LYS A 334 -11.51 -6.93 -13.86
N PHE A 335 -11.65 -8.16 -13.39
CA PHE A 335 -12.69 -8.59 -12.46
C PHE A 335 -12.02 -9.25 -11.28
N TRP A 336 -12.48 -8.97 -10.09
CA TRP A 336 -12.02 -9.65 -8.89
C TRP A 336 -13.18 -9.86 -7.92
N GLY A 337 -13.06 -10.87 -7.09
CA GLY A 337 -13.91 -11.11 -5.95
C GLY A 337 -13.04 -11.24 -4.70
N GLY A 338 -13.66 -11.24 -3.53
CA GLY A 338 -12.93 -11.42 -2.29
C GLY A 338 -13.81 -11.96 -1.17
N TYR A 339 -13.24 -12.83 -0.37
CA TYR A 339 -13.74 -13.21 0.94
C TYR A 339 -12.67 -12.91 1.98
N TYR A 340 -13.05 -12.20 3.03
CA TYR A 340 -12.18 -11.91 4.16
C TYR A 340 -12.92 -12.25 5.46
N ASP A 341 -12.22 -12.89 6.40
CA ASP A 341 -12.71 -13.14 7.76
C ASP A 341 -11.71 -12.52 8.74
N ARG A 342 -12.12 -11.43 9.37
CA ARG A 342 -11.34 -10.70 10.35
C ARG A 342 -11.88 -10.98 11.74
N PHE A 343 -11.02 -11.45 12.63
CA PHE A 343 -11.33 -11.66 14.04
C PHE A 343 -10.35 -10.90 14.92
N SER A 344 -10.85 -10.21 15.95
CA SER A 344 -9.99 -9.68 17.00
C SER A 344 -10.61 -9.85 18.37
N LYS A 345 -9.78 -10.07 19.38
CA LYS A 345 -10.17 -10.09 20.78
C LYS A 345 -9.21 -9.22 21.59
N ARG A 346 -9.76 -8.41 22.51
CA ARG A 346 -8.99 -7.47 23.32
C ARG A 346 -9.46 -7.48 24.75
N GLN A 347 -8.54 -7.72 25.70
CA GLN A 347 -8.81 -7.67 27.13
C GLN A 347 -9.24 -6.24 27.54
N ARG A 348 -10.23 -6.15 28.37
CA ARG A 348 -10.79 -4.88 28.86
C ARG A 348 -10.12 -4.42 30.16
N GLY A 349 -10.39 -3.19 30.60
CA GLY A 349 -9.89 -2.63 31.86
C GLY A 349 -8.46 -2.14 31.86
N GLY A 350 -7.84 -2.06 30.68
CA GLY A 350 -6.50 -1.46 30.50
C GLY A 350 -6.58 0.06 30.29
N GLY A 351 -5.43 0.66 30.21
CA GLY A 351 -5.23 2.08 29.92
C GLY A 351 -3.95 2.31 29.12
N PHE A 352 -3.57 3.55 28.95
CA PHE A 352 -2.33 3.92 28.27
C PHE A 352 -1.12 3.31 28.98
N GLY A 353 -0.49 2.29 28.37
CA GLY A 353 0.67 1.58 28.89
C GLY A 353 0.46 0.90 30.24
N ARG A 354 -0.75 0.52 30.61
CA ARG A 354 -1.08 -0.09 31.90
C ARG A 354 -1.73 -1.45 31.73
N LEU A 355 -1.39 -2.37 32.63
CA LEU A 355 -2.05 -3.67 32.70
C LEU A 355 -3.56 -3.52 32.94
N PRO A 356 -4.38 -4.37 32.36
CA PRO A 356 -5.79 -4.45 32.68
C PRO A 356 -6.04 -4.67 34.18
N SER A 357 -6.95 -3.91 34.76
CA SER A 357 -7.28 -3.97 36.21
C SER A 357 -8.76 -3.77 36.44
N GLY A 358 -9.18 -4.03 37.68
CA GLY A 358 -10.58 -3.93 38.08
C GLY A 358 -11.49 -5.04 37.52
N PRO A 359 -12.81 -4.97 37.73
CA PRO A 359 -13.75 -6.02 37.33
C PRO A 359 -13.77 -6.30 35.81
N GLU A 360 -13.50 -5.27 34.99
CA GLU A 360 -13.50 -5.40 33.54
C GLU A 360 -12.32 -6.24 33.00
N ALA A 361 -11.21 -6.32 33.76
CA ALA A 361 -10.03 -7.11 33.36
C ALA A 361 -10.33 -8.62 33.22
N ASN A 362 -11.40 -9.10 33.81
CA ASN A 362 -11.87 -10.47 33.69
C ASN A 362 -12.77 -10.69 32.46
N SER A 363 -12.77 -9.76 31.52
CA SER A 363 -13.57 -9.82 30.30
C SER A 363 -12.77 -9.33 29.12
N ASN A 364 -13.26 -9.61 27.91
CA ASN A 364 -12.71 -9.07 26.69
C ASN A 364 -13.80 -8.54 25.74
N SER A 365 -13.40 -7.74 24.79
CA SER A 365 -14.19 -7.38 23.62
C SER A 365 -13.79 -8.29 22.46
N ILE A 366 -14.77 -8.81 21.75
CA ILE A 366 -14.59 -9.73 20.62
C ILE A 366 -15.27 -9.11 19.42
N GLU A 367 -14.53 -8.95 18.34
CA GLU A 367 -15.00 -8.40 17.07
C GLU A 367 -14.76 -9.43 15.97
N ARG A 368 -15.79 -9.76 15.21
CA ARG A 368 -15.67 -10.53 13.98
C ARG A 368 -16.35 -9.78 12.85
N GLN A 369 -15.67 -9.66 11.73
CA GLN A 369 -16.18 -9.02 10.53
C GLN A 369 -15.80 -9.85 9.32
N GLU A 370 -16.79 -10.18 8.51
CA GLU A 370 -16.61 -10.84 7.23
C GLU A 370 -16.83 -9.81 6.12
N PHE A 371 -16.19 -10.01 4.98
CA PHE A 371 -16.36 -9.18 3.79
C PHE A 371 -16.55 -10.06 2.57
N TYR A 372 -17.57 -9.76 1.80
CA TYR A 372 -17.89 -10.41 0.53
C TYR A 372 -17.82 -9.35 -0.56
N THR A 373 -16.74 -9.35 -1.32
CA THR A 373 -16.44 -8.27 -2.24
C THR A 373 -16.50 -8.70 -3.69
N PHE A 374 -16.81 -7.73 -4.56
CA PHE A 374 -16.75 -7.88 -6.01
C PHE A 374 -16.36 -6.54 -6.63
N GLY A 375 -15.42 -6.56 -7.59
CA GLY A 375 -15.02 -5.36 -8.30
C GLY A 375 -14.72 -5.61 -9.77
N THR A 376 -14.75 -4.52 -10.54
CA THR A 376 -14.34 -4.48 -11.93
C THR A 376 -13.71 -3.13 -12.25
N ASP A 377 -12.67 -3.15 -13.08
CA ASP A 377 -12.02 -1.97 -13.66
C ASP A 377 -11.89 -2.19 -15.16
N ALA A 378 -12.38 -1.27 -15.97
CA ALA A 378 -12.28 -1.34 -17.42
C ALA A 378 -11.70 -0.04 -17.96
N ARG A 379 -10.62 -0.13 -18.73
CA ARG A 379 -9.86 0.99 -19.27
C ARG A 379 -9.65 0.82 -20.77
N LEU A 380 -9.73 1.93 -21.48
CA LEU A 380 -9.41 2.04 -22.90
C LEU A 380 -8.31 3.08 -23.08
N ARG A 381 -7.31 2.77 -23.88
CA ARG A 381 -6.31 3.70 -24.40
C ARG A 381 -6.48 3.83 -25.90
N HIS A 382 -6.41 5.07 -26.38
CA HIS A 382 -6.40 5.37 -27.80
C HIS A 382 -5.35 6.43 -28.11
N ASP A 383 -4.38 6.08 -28.96
CA ASP A 383 -3.38 7.01 -29.47
C ASP A 383 -3.86 7.54 -30.82
N TYR A 384 -3.85 8.84 -30.98
CA TYR A 384 -4.30 9.52 -32.20
C TYR A 384 -3.37 10.66 -32.59
N LEU A 385 -3.46 11.12 -33.82
CA LEU A 385 -2.68 12.24 -34.32
C LEU A 385 -3.49 13.54 -34.23
N LEU A 386 -2.87 14.59 -33.70
CA LEU A 386 -3.34 15.97 -33.84
C LEU A 386 -2.25 16.77 -34.53
N GLY A 387 -2.45 17.05 -35.84
CA GLY A 387 -1.35 17.42 -36.73
C GLY A 387 -0.35 16.27 -36.85
N ASP A 388 0.93 16.55 -36.64
CA ASP A 388 2.01 15.56 -36.70
C ASP A 388 2.40 14.97 -35.33
N ALA A 389 1.68 15.36 -34.26
CA ALA A 389 2.00 14.95 -32.92
C ALA A 389 1.08 13.81 -32.41
N ASP A 390 1.69 12.77 -31.83
CA ASP A 390 0.95 11.68 -31.19
C ASP A 390 0.33 12.15 -29.88
N GLN A 391 -0.96 11.91 -29.71
CA GLN A 391 -1.76 12.16 -28.52
C GLN A 391 -2.21 10.84 -27.90
N THR A 392 -2.46 10.83 -26.60
CA THR A 392 -2.96 9.63 -25.91
C THR A 392 -4.17 9.99 -25.07
N LEU A 393 -5.30 9.37 -25.37
CA LEU A 393 -6.52 9.38 -24.55
C LEU A 393 -6.59 8.09 -23.74
N THR A 394 -6.84 8.18 -22.45
CA THR A 394 -7.23 7.07 -21.59
C THR A 394 -8.55 7.39 -20.91
N ALA A 395 -9.48 6.45 -20.93
CA ALA A 395 -10.75 6.57 -20.22
C ALA A 395 -11.13 5.23 -19.60
N GLY A 396 -11.89 5.27 -18.53
CA GLY A 396 -12.28 4.03 -17.86
C GLY A 396 -13.43 4.19 -16.89
N VAL A 397 -13.89 3.04 -16.42
CA VAL A 397 -14.90 2.91 -15.36
C VAL A 397 -14.42 1.91 -14.32
N HIS A 398 -14.77 2.18 -13.08
CA HIS A 398 -14.46 1.33 -11.94
C HIS A 398 -15.74 1.09 -11.14
N PHE A 399 -15.94 -0.13 -10.69
CA PHE A 399 -17.01 -0.50 -9.79
C PHE A 399 -16.48 -1.45 -8.73
N TYR A 400 -16.87 -1.22 -7.46
CA TYR A 400 -16.51 -2.09 -6.36
C TYR A 400 -17.67 -2.15 -5.35
N ARG A 401 -18.06 -3.36 -4.97
CA ARG A 401 -19.11 -3.61 -3.98
C ARG A 401 -18.55 -4.43 -2.83
N ASP A 402 -19.01 -4.13 -1.63
CA ASP A 402 -18.75 -4.89 -0.41
C ASP A 402 -20.05 -5.12 0.36
N ASP A 403 -20.24 -6.34 0.83
CA ASP A 403 -21.23 -6.74 1.82
C ASP A 403 -20.47 -7.24 3.05
N SER A 404 -20.66 -6.56 4.21
CA SER A 404 -19.80 -6.72 5.37
C SER A 404 -20.60 -6.88 6.66
N PRO A 405 -21.00 -8.12 7.02
CA PRO A 405 -21.56 -8.43 8.33
C PRO A 405 -20.47 -8.34 9.41
N ARG A 406 -20.83 -7.74 10.56
CA ARG A 406 -19.97 -7.64 11.73
C ARG A 406 -20.73 -7.96 13.00
N THR A 407 -20.08 -8.65 13.95
CA THR A 407 -20.57 -8.89 15.29
C THR A 407 -19.57 -8.38 16.32
N ASP A 408 -20.09 -7.70 17.34
CA ASP A 408 -19.37 -7.29 18.54
C ASP A 408 -19.95 -8.05 19.73
N ALA A 409 -19.10 -8.71 20.50
CA ALA A 409 -19.50 -9.50 21.64
C ALA A 409 -18.61 -9.22 22.88
N ARG A 410 -19.09 -9.60 24.03
CA ARG A 410 -18.36 -9.52 25.30
C ARG A 410 -18.12 -10.92 25.84
N GLY A 411 -16.87 -11.31 25.91
CA GLY A 411 -16.45 -12.53 26.59
C GLY A 411 -16.45 -12.36 28.11
N ASN A 412 -16.59 -13.45 28.80
CA ASN A 412 -16.59 -13.52 30.27
C ASN A 412 -15.23 -13.93 30.87
N ARG A 413 -14.21 -13.99 30.05
CA ARG A 413 -12.78 -14.21 30.38
C ARG A 413 -11.90 -13.39 29.46
N PRO A 414 -10.64 -13.08 29.86
CA PRO A 414 -9.72 -12.29 29.05
C PRO A 414 -9.38 -12.94 27.69
N ASP A 415 -9.35 -14.27 27.65
CA ASP A 415 -8.98 -15.09 26.51
C ASP A 415 -10.18 -15.64 25.69
N ALA A 416 -11.43 -15.28 26.08
CA ALA A 416 -12.62 -15.82 25.43
C ALA A 416 -12.65 -15.53 23.92
N GLU A 417 -13.10 -16.51 23.13
CA GLU A 417 -13.31 -16.38 21.68
C GLU A 417 -14.78 -16.22 21.28
N THR A 418 -15.68 -16.42 22.26
CA THR A 418 -17.11 -16.21 22.13
C THR A 418 -17.66 -15.51 23.35
N GLY A 419 -18.81 -14.84 23.22
CA GLY A 419 -19.40 -14.11 24.32
C GLY A 419 -20.83 -13.64 24.09
N ALA A 420 -21.36 -12.85 25.01
CA ALA A 420 -22.67 -12.23 24.87
C ALA A 420 -22.65 -11.19 23.73
N LEU A 421 -23.54 -11.33 22.76
CA LEU A 421 -23.68 -10.39 21.65
C LEU A 421 -24.03 -8.99 22.16
N LEU A 422 -23.26 -7.99 21.77
CA LEU A 422 -23.50 -6.57 22.09
C LEU A 422 -24.14 -5.86 20.90
N SER A 423 -23.68 -6.15 19.69
CA SER A 423 -24.27 -5.64 18.47
C SER A 423 -23.99 -6.56 17.29
N ALA A 424 -24.88 -6.54 16.32
CA ALA A 424 -24.69 -7.07 14.99
C ALA A 424 -24.94 -5.95 13.98
N SER A 425 -24.02 -5.76 13.06
CA SER A 425 -24.19 -4.76 12.01
C SER A 425 -24.02 -5.41 10.63
N GLN A 426 -24.77 -4.87 9.70
CA GLN A 426 -24.68 -5.17 8.27
C GLN A 426 -24.33 -3.88 7.56
N ARG A 427 -23.33 -3.92 6.68
CA ARG A 427 -22.95 -2.81 5.83
C ARG A 427 -22.90 -3.28 4.39
N ASP A 428 -23.54 -2.54 3.51
CA ASP A 428 -23.50 -2.69 2.07
C ASP A 428 -22.89 -1.42 1.45
N VAL A 429 -21.86 -1.54 0.66
CA VAL A 429 -21.17 -0.42 0.00
C VAL A 429 -21.14 -0.63 -1.49
N HIS A 430 -21.55 0.38 -2.22
CA HIS A 430 -21.44 0.48 -3.66
C HIS A 430 -20.55 1.67 -4.02
N TYR A 431 -19.40 1.38 -4.62
CA TYR A 431 -18.48 2.39 -5.13
C TYR A 431 -18.45 2.32 -6.65
N GLY A 432 -18.63 3.45 -7.31
CA GLY A 432 -18.56 3.57 -8.75
C GLY A 432 -17.73 4.81 -9.16
N ALA A 433 -16.93 4.69 -10.23
CA ALA A 433 -16.21 5.82 -10.77
C ALA A 433 -16.13 5.75 -12.29
N ALA A 434 -16.06 6.93 -12.92
CA ALA A 434 -15.75 7.10 -14.34
C ALA A 434 -14.67 8.17 -14.47
N PHE A 435 -13.68 7.95 -15.33
CA PHE A 435 -12.57 8.87 -15.51
C PHE A 435 -12.11 8.97 -16.96
N ALA A 436 -11.47 10.09 -17.30
CA ALA A 436 -10.77 10.28 -18.55
C ALA A 436 -9.56 11.22 -18.35
N GLU A 437 -8.46 10.90 -19.00
CA GLU A 437 -7.27 11.73 -19.11
C GLU A 437 -6.80 11.77 -20.57
N ASN A 438 -6.35 12.93 -21.05
CA ASN A 438 -5.78 13.04 -22.38
C ASN A 438 -4.42 13.73 -22.32
N ARG A 439 -3.37 13.05 -22.80
CA ARG A 439 -2.04 13.62 -22.94
C ARG A 439 -1.92 14.31 -24.30
N PHE A 440 -1.82 15.63 -24.29
CA PHE A 440 -1.56 16.46 -25.47
C PHE A 440 -0.07 16.74 -25.59
N GLN A 441 0.59 16.16 -26.60
CA GLN A 441 2.00 16.42 -26.91
C GLN A 441 2.12 17.63 -27.84
N LEU A 442 2.83 18.64 -27.41
CA LEU A 442 3.04 19.92 -28.11
C LEU A 442 4.56 20.20 -28.24
N GLY A 443 5.22 19.52 -29.16
CA GLY A 443 6.69 19.53 -29.27
C GLY A 443 7.35 18.94 -28.03
N ARG A 444 8.09 19.75 -27.26
CA ARG A 444 8.71 19.32 -25.98
C ARG A 444 7.77 19.43 -24.77
N PHE A 445 6.63 20.05 -24.92
CA PHE A 445 5.63 20.14 -23.88
C PHE A 445 4.60 19.01 -24.00
N ALA A 446 4.15 18.50 -22.86
CA ALA A 446 2.94 17.72 -22.79
C ALA A 446 2.02 18.31 -21.70
N VAL A 447 0.71 18.33 -21.99
CA VAL A 447 -0.33 18.75 -21.06
C VAL A 447 -1.33 17.63 -20.93
N THR A 448 -1.60 17.21 -19.69
CA THR A 448 -2.54 16.10 -19.44
C THR A 448 -3.64 16.57 -18.50
N PRO A 449 -4.75 17.14 -19.01
CA PRO A 449 -5.96 17.32 -18.22
C PRO A 449 -6.62 15.97 -17.93
N GLY A 450 -7.19 15.86 -16.73
CA GLY A 450 -7.90 14.67 -16.27
C GLY A 450 -9.13 15.03 -15.46
N VAL A 451 -10.15 14.20 -15.56
CA VAL A 451 -11.40 14.30 -14.79
C VAL A 451 -11.78 12.91 -14.25
N ARG A 452 -12.37 12.89 -13.07
CA ARG A 452 -12.93 11.68 -12.47
C ARG A 452 -14.19 12.04 -11.68
N LEU A 453 -15.22 11.26 -11.82
CA LEU A 453 -16.43 11.33 -11.00
C LEU A 453 -16.50 10.05 -10.16
N GLU A 454 -16.64 10.21 -8.87
CA GLU A 454 -16.79 9.12 -7.94
C GLU A 454 -18.13 9.17 -7.21
N THR A 455 -18.68 8.01 -6.95
CA THR A 455 -19.93 7.83 -6.19
C THR A 455 -19.75 6.70 -5.18
N ILE A 456 -20.07 6.98 -3.91
CA ILE A 456 -20.04 5.99 -2.84
C ILE A 456 -21.39 6.01 -2.15
N ALA A 457 -22.12 4.92 -2.24
CA ALA A 457 -23.35 4.70 -1.48
C ALA A 457 -23.09 3.66 -0.40
N GLN A 458 -23.52 3.96 0.83
CA GLN A 458 -23.40 3.07 1.98
C GLN A 458 -24.74 2.93 2.67
N ASP A 459 -25.12 1.68 2.97
CA ASP A 459 -26.24 1.33 3.82
C ASP A 459 -25.73 0.56 5.03
N ILE A 460 -26.01 1.06 6.24
CA ILE A 460 -25.56 0.46 7.49
C ILE A 460 -26.77 0.19 8.38
N THR A 461 -26.98 -1.06 8.74
CA THR A 461 -27.96 -1.48 9.74
C THR A 461 -27.25 -2.00 10.99
N VAL A 462 -27.57 -1.47 12.16
CA VAL A 462 -27.02 -1.92 13.44
C VAL A 462 -28.15 -2.41 14.33
N LYS A 463 -28.04 -3.63 14.82
CA LYS A 463 -28.94 -4.29 15.76
C LYS A 463 -28.25 -4.48 17.10
N ARG A 464 -28.94 -4.09 18.19
CA ARG A 464 -28.45 -4.25 19.55
C ARG A 464 -29.49 -4.98 20.42
N PRO A 465 -29.13 -6.12 21.01
CA PRO A 465 -30.01 -6.80 21.97
C PRO A 465 -30.34 -5.90 23.18
N THR A 466 -31.56 -5.92 23.61
CA THR A 466 -32.07 -5.22 24.83
C THR A 466 -32.88 -6.17 25.68
N ALA A 467 -33.15 -5.80 26.92
CA ALA A 467 -34.00 -6.61 27.83
C ALA A 467 -35.44 -6.83 27.31
N GLY A 468 -35.93 -5.96 26.42
CA GLY A 468 -37.24 -6.03 25.82
C GLY A 468 -37.31 -6.46 24.36
N GLY A 469 -36.19 -6.92 23.81
CA GLY A 469 -36.11 -7.29 22.38
C GLY A 469 -34.81 -6.79 21.70
N GLU A 470 -34.95 -6.11 20.60
CA GLU A 470 -33.81 -5.59 19.81
C GLU A 470 -34.07 -4.13 19.40
N THR A 471 -33.06 -3.28 19.48
CA THR A 471 -33.08 -1.96 18.83
C THR A 471 -32.41 -2.01 17.50
N VAL A 472 -33.00 -1.39 16.48
CA VAL A 472 -32.44 -1.30 15.12
C VAL A 472 -32.15 0.16 14.81
N SER A 473 -30.97 0.43 14.28
CA SER A 473 -30.54 1.75 13.82
C SER A 473 -30.03 1.63 12.40
N ASN A 474 -30.56 2.44 11.50
CA ASN A 474 -30.14 2.50 10.11
C ASN A 474 -29.43 3.83 9.84
N LYS A 475 -28.40 3.78 9.01
CA LYS A 475 -27.71 4.95 8.48
C LYS A 475 -27.40 4.70 7.02
N ASP A 476 -27.85 5.56 6.16
CA ASP A 476 -27.54 5.60 4.74
C ASP A 476 -26.75 6.87 4.40
N SER A 477 -25.89 6.78 3.41
CA SER A 477 -25.15 7.92 2.88
C SER A 477 -24.88 7.74 1.38
N LEU A 478 -24.86 8.87 0.67
CA LEU A 478 -24.41 8.95 -0.71
C LEU A 478 -23.41 10.10 -0.83
N GLU A 479 -22.19 9.77 -1.17
CA GLU A 479 -21.14 10.72 -1.49
C GLU A 479 -20.95 10.77 -3.00
N VAL A 480 -20.89 11.99 -3.58
CA VAL A 480 -20.60 12.21 -5.00
C VAL A 480 -19.46 13.21 -5.07
N GLN A 481 -18.32 12.77 -5.59
CA GLN A 481 -17.11 13.58 -5.59
C GLN A 481 -16.56 13.73 -7.02
N PRO A 482 -16.73 14.92 -7.66
CA PRO A 482 -16.00 15.24 -8.87
C PRO A 482 -14.55 15.60 -8.53
N LEU A 483 -13.60 15.06 -9.29
CA LEU A 483 -12.17 15.32 -9.18
C LEU A 483 -11.64 15.82 -10.52
N VAL A 484 -10.82 16.84 -10.48
CA VAL A 484 -10.16 17.39 -11.67
C VAL A 484 -8.66 17.54 -11.41
N GLY A 485 -7.88 17.51 -12.47
CA GLY A 485 -6.46 17.78 -12.39
C GLY A 485 -5.86 18.06 -13.75
N VAL A 486 -4.68 18.67 -13.72
CA VAL A 486 -3.87 18.90 -14.90
C VAL A 486 -2.40 18.67 -14.54
N THR A 487 -1.69 17.98 -15.42
CA THR A 487 -0.25 17.83 -15.31
C THR A 487 0.45 18.41 -16.53
N LEU A 488 1.65 18.91 -16.31
CA LEU A 488 2.51 19.52 -17.34
C LEU A 488 3.85 18.79 -17.31
N GLU A 489 4.40 18.54 -18.49
CA GLU A 489 5.74 17.97 -18.68
C GLU A 489 6.49 18.81 -19.72
N TYR A 490 7.75 19.07 -19.47
CA TYR A 490 8.66 19.66 -20.43
C TYR A 490 9.91 18.80 -20.58
N ALA A 491 10.05 18.16 -21.73
CA ALA A 491 11.17 17.28 -22.01
C ALA A 491 12.48 18.08 -22.19
N LEU A 492 13.47 17.75 -21.39
CA LEU A 492 14.82 18.28 -21.42
C LEU A 492 15.77 17.29 -22.15
N PRO A 493 16.98 17.74 -22.58
CA PRO A 493 18.03 16.81 -22.98
C PRO A 493 18.43 15.83 -21.86
N TYR A 494 19.15 14.76 -22.23
CA TYR A 494 19.76 13.82 -21.29
C TYR A 494 18.75 13.11 -20.38
N ARG A 495 17.68 12.56 -20.98
CA ARG A 495 16.63 11.79 -20.26
C ARG A 495 16.12 12.52 -19.02
N SER A 496 15.86 13.80 -19.17
CA SER A 496 15.43 14.68 -18.08
C SER A 496 14.14 15.40 -18.44
N GLU A 497 13.40 15.83 -17.45
CA GLU A 497 12.18 16.59 -17.62
C GLU A 497 11.92 17.53 -16.42
N LEU A 498 11.24 18.64 -16.72
CA LEU A 498 10.52 19.41 -15.71
C LEU A 498 9.07 18.97 -15.72
N TYR A 499 8.47 18.87 -14.56
CA TYR A 499 7.05 18.56 -14.44
C TYR A 499 6.35 19.46 -13.43
N ALA A 500 5.07 19.68 -13.66
CA ALA A 500 4.20 20.35 -12.69
C ALA A 500 2.83 19.66 -12.69
N SER A 501 2.17 19.66 -11.54
CA SER A 501 0.82 19.10 -11.41
C SER A 501 -0.04 19.89 -10.43
N VAL A 502 -1.34 19.97 -10.74
CA VAL A 502 -2.38 20.44 -9.84
C VAL A 502 -3.52 19.44 -9.92
N ALA A 503 -3.87 18.80 -8.82
CA ALA A 503 -4.90 17.77 -8.82
C ALA A 503 -5.68 17.72 -7.51
N GLN A 504 -6.96 17.41 -7.64
CA GLN A 504 -7.84 17.12 -6.52
C GLN A 504 -7.73 15.66 -6.10
N SER A 505 -7.92 15.42 -4.81
CA SER A 505 -8.11 14.11 -4.20
C SER A 505 -9.03 14.24 -2.98
N TYR A 506 -9.48 13.12 -2.45
CA TYR A 506 -10.29 13.12 -1.24
C TYR A 506 -10.14 11.82 -0.47
N ARG A 507 -10.53 11.83 0.79
CA ARG A 507 -10.67 10.65 1.63
C ARG A 507 -12.12 10.54 2.06
N PRO A 508 -12.83 9.47 1.69
CA PRO A 508 -14.20 9.25 2.14
C PRO A 508 -14.25 8.95 3.64
N THR A 509 -15.44 9.09 4.22
CA THR A 509 -15.67 8.73 5.62
C THR A 509 -15.66 7.21 5.78
N LEU A 510 -14.79 6.69 6.65
CA LEU A 510 -14.69 5.25 6.88
C LEU A 510 -15.87 4.70 7.71
N PHE A 511 -16.10 3.40 7.60
CA PHE A 511 -17.10 2.68 8.39
C PHE A 511 -16.93 2.89 9.90
N THR A 512 -15.70 2.73 10.42
CA THR A 512 -15.38 2.91 11.84
C THR A 512 -15.62 4.32 12.35
N GLU A 513 -15.70 5.30 11.47
CA GLU A 513 -16.02 6.70 11.76
C GLU A 513 -17.51 6.98 11.73
N SER A 514 -18.28 6.08 11.15
CA SER A 514 -19.75 6.17 11.06
C SER A 514 -20.47 5.45 12.20
N ILE A 515 -19.81 4.51 12.87
CA ILE A 515 -20.34 3.73 14.01
C ILE A 515 -19.41 3.94 15.21
N ILE A 516 -19.99 4.11 16.41
CA ILE A 516 -19.21 4.22 17.64
C ILE A 516 -18.49 2.88 17.88
N PRO A 517 -17.15 2.85 17.84
CA PRO A 517 -16.37 1.63 18.05
C PRO A 517 -16.58 1.12 19.48
N SER A 518 -16.51 -0.19 19.65
CA SER A 518 -16.54 -0.84 20.98
C SER A 518 -15.25 -0.63 21.79
N SER A 519 -14.18 -0.17 21.15
CA SER A 519 -12.83 0.02 21.73
C SER A 519 -12.53 1.51 21.94
N GLY A 520 -12.26 1.95 23.14
CA GLY A 520 -11.54 3.14 23.65
C GLY A 520 -11.34 4.42 22.81
N THR A 521 -11.70 4.40 21.54
CA THR A 521 -11.66 5.54 20.62
C THR A 521 -13.08 6.11 20.49
N VAL A 522 -13.23 7.41 20.59
CA VAL A 522 -14.51 8.11 20.43
C VAL A 522 -14.47 8.83 19.09
N VAL A 523 -15.51 8.65 18.28
CA VAL A 523 -15.67 9.38 17.01
C VAL A 523 -16.71 10.47 17.18
N ALA A 524 -16.40 11.69 16.77
CA ALA A 524 -17.36 12.78 16.75
C ALA A 524 -18.43 12.56 15.67
N GLY A 525 -19.67 12.94 15.93
CA GLY A 525 -20.78 12.69 15.01
C GLY A 525 -20.79 13.56 13.72
N ASP A 526 -19.81 14.46 13.56
CA ASP A 526 -19.71 15.41 12.46
C ASP A 526 -18.50 15.14 11.53
N VAL A 527 -17.99 13.92 11.47
CA VAL A 527 -16.89 13.54 10.54
C VAL A 527 -17.37 13.70 9.10
N ARG A 528 -16.59 14.42 8.31
CA ARG A 528 -16.83 14.68 6.89
C ARG A 528 -15.68 14.11 6.05
N PRO A 529 -15.91 13.84 4.76
CA PRO A 529 -14.83 13.51 3.84
C PRO A 529 -13.76 14.60 3.83
N THR A 530 -12.49 14.20 3.91
CA THR A 530 -11.37 15.12 3.72
C THR A 530 -11.19 15.37 2.22
N THR A 531 -11.15 16.62 1.77
CA THR A 531 -10.80 16.97 0.39
C THR A 531 -9.42 17.60 0.35
N ALA A 532 -8.70 17.42 -0.75
CA ALA A 532 -7.36 17.98 -0.90
C ALA A 532 -7.09 18.50 -2.31
N TRP A 533 -6.34 19.60 -2.38
CA TRP A 533 -5.63 20.04 -3.56
C TRP A 533 -4.14 19.80 -3.38
N THR A 534 -3.53 19.14 -4.35
CA THR A 534 -2.08 18.93 -4.39
C THR A 534 -1.48 19.71 -5.54
N TYR A 535 -0.48 20.55 -5.23
CA TYR A 535 0.32 21.30 -6.18
C TYR A 535 1.75 20.78 -6.12
N GLU A 536 2.36 20.55 -7.26
CA GLU A 536 3.72 20.03 -7.32
C GLU A 536 4.48 20.61 -8.52
N LEU A 537 5.74 20.95 -8.31
CA LEU A 537 6.68 21.40 -9.33
C LEU A 537 8.00 20.69 -9.12
N GLY A 538 8.50 19.99 -10.13
CA GLY A 538 9.71 19.19 -9.98
C GLY A 538 10.54 19.05 -11.23
N TYR A 539 11.71 18.46 -11.01
CA TYR A 539 12.64 18.00 -12.01
C TYR A 539 12.94 16.53 -11.74
N ARG A 540 13.01 15.72 -12.78
CA ARG A 540 13.56 14.38 -12.69
C ARG A 540 14.38 14.07 -13.96
N GLY A 541 15.46 13.30 -13.79
CA GLY A 541 16.29 12.95 -14.90
C GLY A 541 17.54 12.20 -14.56
N ARG A 542 18.23 11.81 -15.62
CA ARG A 542 19.54 11.18 -15.59
C ARG A 542 20.52 11.98 -16.46
N PRO A 543 20.92 13.18 -15.98
CA PRO A 543 21.76 14.10 -16.78
C PRO A 543 23.12 13.52 -17.12
N HIS A 544 23.58 12.55 -16.33
CA HIS A 544 24.78 11.76 -16.55
C HIS A 544 24.53 10.30 -16.18
N ASP A 545 25.22 9.37 -16.77
CA ASP A 545 25.08 7.93 -16.49
C ASP A 545 25.37 7.56 -15.02
N TRP A 546 26.11 8.42 -14.32
CA TRP A 546 26.44 8.26 -12.89
C TRP A 546 25.54 9.06 -11.95
N LEU A 547 24.53 9.78 -12.46
CA LEU A 547 23.65 10.64 -11.65
C LEU A 547 22.18 10.44 -12.02
N THR A 548 21.40 9.92 -11.10
CA THR A 548 19.94 9.90 -11.15
C THR A 548 19.40 10.87 -10.10
N TRP A 549 18.52 11.78 -10.49
CA TRP A 549 18.00 12.81 -9.61
C TRP A 549 16.51 13.07 -9.86
N ASP A 550 15.73 13.07 -8.78
CA ASP A 550 14.32 13.48 -8.76
C ASP A 550 14.10 14.46 -7.60
N THR A 551 13.61 15.65 -7.87
CA THR A 551 13.36 16.68 -6.87
C THR A 551 12.08 17.43 -7.15
N SER A 552 11.31 17.75 -6.09
CA SER A 552 10.08 18.53 -6.23
C SER A 552 9.76 19.41 -5.01
N LEU A 553 9.17 20.55 -5.26
CA LEU A 553 8.44 21.35 -4.29
C LEU A 553 6.97 20.94 -4.32
N PHE A 554 6.34 20.87 -3.17
CA PHE A 554 4.94 20.50 -3.06
C PHE A 554 4.17 21.38 -2.09
N LEU A 555 2.87 21.49 -2.32
CA LEU A 555 1.87 22.03 -1.39
C LEU A 555 0.64 21.12 -1.43
N VAL A 556 0.19 20.68 -0.27
CA VAL A 556 -1.07 19.93 -0.08
C VAL A 556 -1.97 20.76 0.82
N ASP A 557 -3.11 21.16 0.29
CA ASP A 557 -4.14 21.93 0.97
C ASP A 557 -5.32 21.00 1.28
N LEU A 558 -5.48 20.64 2.56
CA LEU A 558 -6.50 19.70 3.02
C LEU A 558 -7.62 20.46 3.72
N ASP A 559 -8.83 20.25 3.27
CA ASP A 559 -10.05 20.74 3.95
C ASP A 559 -10.74 19.61 4.70
N ASP A 560 -11.40 19.91 5.82
CA ASP A 560 -12.02 18.93 6.74
C ASP A 560 -11.05 17.78 7.09
N LYS A 561 -9.77 18.13 7.36
CA LYS A 561 -8.74 17.13 7.70
C LYS A 561 -9.24 16.25 8.84
N PHE A 562 -9.25 14.94 8.61
CA PHE A 562 -9.54 13.96 9.64
C PHE A 562 -8.32 13.79 10.56
N GLY A 563 -8.55 13.80 11.87
CA GLY A 563 -7.48 13.73 12.85
C GLY A 563 -7.94 13.39 14.25
N GLY A 564 -6.99 13.29 15.17
CA GLY A 564 -7.20 12.87 16.54
C GLY A 564 -6.65 13.84 17.57
N THR A 565 -7.40 14.01 18.67
CA THR A 565 -6.98 14.78 19.85
C THR A 565 -7.14 13.93 21.11
N VAL A 566 -6.30 14.16 22.12
CA VAL A 566 -6.41 13.46 23.40
C VAL A 566 -7.54 14.04 24.24
N THR A 567 -8.47 13.19 24.70
CA THR A 567 -9.55 13.60 25.60
C THR A 567 -9.11 13.57 27.08
N GLN A 568 -9.95 14.13 27.94
CA GLN A 568 -9.87 13.90 29.38
C GLN A 568 -10.02 12.40 29.67
N GLY A 569 -9.01 11.79 30.27
CA GLY A 569 -8.95 10.33 30.48
C GLY A 569 -8.04 9.57 29.52
N GLY A 570 -7.33 10.27 28.61
CA GLY A 570 -6.30 9.67 27.75
C GLY A 570 -6.82 8.93 26.51
N GLN A 571 -8.13 9.00 26.22
CA GLN A 571 -8.70 8.43 25.00
C GLN A 571 -8.42 9.33 23.78
N THR A 572 -8.40 8.77 22.60
CA THR A 572 -8.30 9.54 21.34
C THR A 572 -9.70 9.85 20.81
N LEU A 573 -10.01 11.12 20.60
CA LEU A 573 -11.19 11.61 19.91
C LEU A 573 -10.85 11.86 18.44
N LEU A 574 -11.48 11.12 17.55
CA LEU A 574 -11.37 11.28 16.11
C LEU A 574 -12.45 12.23 15.58
N ARG A 575 -12.07 13.21 14.77
CA ARG A 575 -12.98 14.22 14.21
C ARG A 575 -12.35 14.96 13.01
N SER A 576 -13.16 15.77 12.33
CA SER A 576 -12.60 16.82 11.45
C SER A 576 -11.93 17.88 12.30
N VAL A 577 -10.61 18.12 12.09
CA VAL A 577 -9.79 19.05 12.90
C VAL A 577 -9.59 20.42 12.23
N GLY A 578 -10.11 20.61 11.03
CA GLY A 578 -10.03 21.86 10.27
C GLY A 578 -9.26 21.72 8.97
N ARG A 579 -8.76 22.84 8.44
CA ARG A 579 -7.90 22.89 7.26
C ARG A 579 -6.47 22.64 7.66
N SER A 580 -5.69 21.92 6.84
CA SER A 580 -4.25 21.76 7.01
C SER A 580 -3.51 22.16 5.74
N LEU A 581 -2.46 22.96 5.89
CA LEU A 581 -1.52 23.28 4.82
C LEU A 581 -0.20 22.56 5.09
N ASN A 582 0.16 21.66 4.18
CA ASN A 582 1.37 20.85 4.25
C ASN A 582 2.22 21.16 3.02
N TYR A 583 3.38 21.77 3.16
CA TYR A 583 4.26 22.12 2.05
C TYR A 583 5.70 21.76 2.34
N GLY A 584 6.49 21.58 1.30
CA GLY A 584 7.87 21.17 1.50
C GLY A 584 8.63 20.86 0.24
N TRP A 585 9.70 20.15 0.44
CA TRP A 585 10.67 19.76 -0.58
C TRP A 585 11.03 18.28 -0.45
N ASP A 586 10.83 17.53 -1.53
CA ASP A 586 11.25 16.14 -1.66
C ASP A 586 12.39 16.03 -2.67
N THR A 587 13.43 15.25 -2.36
CA THR A 587 14.49 14.92 -3.31
C THR A 587 14.98 13.49 -3.12
N ALA A 588 15.24 12.80 -4.24
CA ALA A 588 15.92 11.51 -4.29
C ALA A 588 17.12 11.62 -5.22
N LEU A 589 18.26 11.13 -4.78
CA LEU A 589 19.52 11.18 -5.49
C LEU A 589 20.22 9.83 -5.42
N GLU A 590 20.66 9.33 -6.57
CA GLU A 590 21.64 8.24 -6.65
C GLU A 590 22.87 8.75 -7.41
N LEU A 591 24.02 8.73 -6.76
CA LEU A 591 25.31 9.14 -7.30
C LEU A 591 26.22 7.92 -7.36
N GLU A 592 26.45 7.38 -8.56
CA GLU A 592 27.39 6.30 -8.76
C GLU A 592 28.83 6.84 -8.71
N LEU A 593 29.47 6.71 -7.55
CA LEU A 593 30.82 7.26 -7.27
C LEU A 593 31.89 6.68 -8.18
N THR A 594 31.77 5.41 -8.54
CA THR A 594 32.66 4.74 -9.51
C THR A 594 32.52 5.33 -10.90
N GLY A 595 31.29 5.57 -11.37
CA GLY A 595 31.05 6.23 -12.66
C GLY A 595 31.51 7.69 -12.67
N LEU A 596 31.31 8.43 -11.58
CA LEU A 596 31.82 9.78 -11.43
C LEU A 596 33.36 9.80 -11.48
N ALA A 597 34.04 8.88 -10.75
CA ALA A 597 35.49 8.76 -10.80
C ALA A 597 36.01 8.47 -12.21
N GLN A 598 35.35 7.56 -12.93
CA GLN A 598 35.67 7.26 -14.34
C GLN A 598 35.49 8.48 -15.24
N ALA A 599 34.41 9.24 -15.05
CA ALA A 599 34.18 10.46 -15.83
C ALA A 599 35.27 11.55 -15.58
N LEU A 600 35.79 11.62 -14.36
CA LEU A 600 36.83 12.59 -13.97
C LEU A 600 38.24 12.17 -14.39
N THR A 601 38.55 10.87 -14.34
CA THR A 601 39.92 10.36 -14.67
C THR A 601 40.11 10.00 -16.15
N GLY A 602 39.01 9.79 -16.87
CA GLY A 602 39.01 9.27 -18.23
C GLY A 602 39.35 7.76 -18.31
N GLU A 603 39.53 7.08 -17.18
CA GLU A 603 39.78 5.65 -17.09
C GLU A 603 38.44 4.89 -17.09
N ALA A 604 38.10 4.24 -18.20
CA ALA A 604 36.92 3.40 -18.24
C ALA A 604 37.25 1.99 -17.71
N ASP A 605 36.49 1.50 -16.72
CA ASP A 605 36.40 0.06 -16.45
C ASP A 605 35.40 -0.55 -17.45
N PRO A 606 35.87 -1.22 -18.52
CA PRO A 606 34.97 -1.73 -19.57
C PRO A 606 34.05 -2.84 -19.06
N ARG A 607 34.33 -3.40 -17.88
CA ARG A 607 33.50 -4.45 -17.28
C ARG A 607 32.53 -3.92 -16.24
N ARG A 608 32.66 -2.65 -15.82
CA ARG A 608 31.88 -2.06 -14.69
C ARG A 608 31.76 -3.05 -13.52
N ALA A 609 32.86 -3.75 -13.22
CA ALA A 609 32.84 -4.87 -12.29
C ALA A 609 32.48 -4.44 -10.87
N HIS A 610 32.87 -3.23 -10.49
CA HIS A 610 32.62 -2.68 -9.18
C HIS A 610 31.81 -1.40 -9.30
N ARG A 611 30.70 -1.31 -8.59
CA ARG A 611 29.88 -0.11 -8.50
C ARG A 611 29.68 0.27 -7.04
N LEU A 612 29.99 1.50 -6.72
CA LEU A 612 29.71 2.09 -5.42
C LEU A 612 28.80 3.30 -5.65
N ALA A 613 27.59 3.26 -5.14
CA ALA A 613 26.64 4.36 -5.21
C ALA A 613 26.39 4.96 -3.83
N LEU A 614 26.36 6.29 -3.78
CA LEU A 614 25.79 7.05 -2.69
C LEU A 614 24.30 7.22 -2.99
N HIS A 615 23.46 6.69 -2.13
CA HIS A 615 22.02 6.84 -2.21
C HIS A 615 21.55 7.84 -1.15
N GLY A 616 20.64 8.74 -1.52
CA GLY A 616 20.03 9.68 -0.61
C GLY A 616 18.63 10.07 -1.04
N ASN A 617 17.71 10.05 -0.10
CA ASN A 617 16.46 10.78 -0.23
C ASN A 617 16.21 11.65 1.01
N PHE A 618 15.57 12.77 0.75
CA PHE A 618 15.39 13.80 1.74
C PHE A 618 14.02 14.44 1.52
N SER A 619 13.25 14.57 2.59
CA SER A 619 11.98 15.26 2.62
C SER A 619 12.00 16.28 3.75
N LEU A 620 11.72 17.53 3.42
CA LEU A 620 11.40 18.58 4.38
C LEU A 620 9.91 18.85 4.32
N LEU A 621 9.30 18.99 5.48
CA LEU A 621 7.87 19.21 5.63
C LEU A 621 7.60 20.32 6.64
N GLU A 622 6.92 21.36 6.20
CA GLU A 622 6.22 22.31 7.07
C GLU A 622 4.73 22.02 6.97
N ALA A 623 4.08 21.78 8.10
CA ALA A 623 2.66 21.44 8.12
C ALA A 623 1.97 22.13 9.30
N GLN A 624 0.82 22.78 9.03
CA GLN A 624 0.10 23.55 10.02
C GLN A 624 -1.41 23.40 9.84
N ILE A 625 -2.10 23.24 10.97
CA ILE A 625 -3.58 23.28 11.01
C ILE A 625 -4.02 24.75 11.11
N HIS A 626 -5.04 25.10 10.34
CA HIS A 626 -5.62 26.44 10.29
C HIS A 626 -7.08 26.42 10.75
N GLY A 627 -7.39 27.31 11.67
CA GLY A 627 -8.73 27.52 12.22
C GLY A 627 -9.11 26.57 13.39
N GLY A 628 -10.14 26.96 14.12
CA GLY A 628 -10.63 26.21 15.25
C GLY A 628 -9.70 26.20 16.47
N ALA A 629 -9.89 25.21 17.33
CA ALA A 629 -9.13 25.07 18.58
C ALA A 629 -7.67 24.60 18.38
N LEU A 630 -7.32 24.13 17.19
CA LEU A 630 -6.00 23.59 16.85
C LEU A 630 -5.23 24.53 15.90
N ASP A 631 -5.69 25.77 15.74
CA ASP A 631 -5.02 26.76 14.89
C ASP A 631 -3.56 26.95 15.28
N GLY A 632 -2.69 26.88 14.28
CA GLY A 632 -1.24 27.00 14.46
C GLY A 632 -0.52 25.71 14.88
N LYS A 633 -1.23 24.62 15.20
CA LYS A 633 -0.63 23.37 15.60
C LYS A 633 -0.17 22.53 14.42
N ARG A 634 0.84 21.70 14.65
CA ARG A 634 1.34 20.72 13.68
C ARG A 634 0.38 19.52 13.61
N PRO A 635 0.04 19.04 12.42
CA PRO A 635 -0.71 17.80 12.25
C PRO A 635 0.03 16.59 12.82
N GLN A 636 -0.74 15.58 13.25
CA GLN A 636 -0.18 14.31 13.66
C GLN A 636 0.66 13.65 12.56
N TYR A 637 1.71 12.92 12.95
CA TYR A 637 2.64 12.19 12.05
C TYR A 637 3.20 13.07 10.91
N ALA A 638 3.55 14.32 11.24
CA ALA A 638 4.14 15.28 10.33
C ALA A 638 5.56 15.68 10.79
N PRO A 639 6.57 14.78 10.65
CA PRO A 639 7.95 15.11 11.00
C PRO A 639 8.48 16.21 10.07
N GLU A 640 9.26 17.16 10.61
CA GLU A 640 9.85 18.26 9.83
C GLU A 640 10.83 17.76 8.77
N TYR A 641 11.53 16.67 9.06
CA TYR A 641 12.38 16.02 8.07
C TYR A 641 12.32 14.49 8.19
N LEU A 642 12.45 13.86 7.05
CA LEU A 642 12.73 12.44 6.90
C LEU A 642 13.87 12.29 5.90
N VAL A 643 15.00 11.76 6.36
CA VAL A 643 16.18 11.54 5.53
C VAL A 643 16.52 10.06 5.52
N ARG A 644 16.80 9.51 4.34
CA ARG A 644 17.41 8.20 4.17
C ARG A 644 18.63 8.36 3.31
N ALA A 645 19.77 7.87 3.79
CA ALA A 645 21.03 7.99 3.07
C ALA A 645 21.91 6.76 3.34
N GLY A 646 22.73 6.40 2.37
CA GLY A 646 23.63 5.28 2.56
C GLY A 646 24.48 4.97 1.35
N LEU A 647 25.23 3.89 1.48
CA LEU A 647 26.12 3.37 0.45
C LEU A 647 25.63 2.01 -0.03
N ILE A 648 25.60 1.84 -1.33
CA ILE A 648 25.24 0.59 -1.98
C ILE A 648 26.43 0.19 -2.84
N TYR A 649 27.02 -0.96 -2.52
CA TYR A 649 28.10 -1.56 -3.28
C TYR A 649 27.61 -2.78 -4.04
N ARG A 650 27.95 -2.86 -5.33
CA ARG A 650 27.64 -4.00 -6.18
C ARG A 650 28.94 -4.47 -6.86
N TRP A 651 29.20 -5.76 -6.80
CA TRP A 651 30.27 -6.39 -7.55
C TRP A 651 29.65 -7.30 -8.61
N GLN A 652 29.61 -6.80 -9.85
CA GLN A 652 28.85 -7.43 -10.93
C GLN A 652 27.41 -7.72 -10.45
N ASP A 653 26.87 -8.88 -10.80
CA ASP A 653 25.62 -9.45 -10.27
C ASP A 653 25.85 -10.42 -9.09
N ARG A 654 27.11 -10.54 -8.60
CA ARG A 654 27.52 -11.55 -7.62
C ARG A 654 27.36 -11.11 -6.16
N LEU A 655 27.55 -9.84 -5.89
CA LEU A 655 27.51 -9.32 -4.52
C LEU A 655 26.78 -7.98 -4.50
N LYS A 656 25.81 -7.86 -3.61
CA LYS A 656 25.18 -6.60 -3.24
C LYS A 656 25.38 -6.39 -1.74
N LEU A 657 25.82 -5.21 -1.35
CA LEU A 657 25.98 -4.78 0.05
C LEU A 657 25.39 -3.39 0.19
N ALA A 658 24.50 -3.20 1.13
CA ALA A 658 23.90 -1.90 1.43
C ALA A 658 24.04 -1.55 2.91
N LEU A 659 24.50 -0.33 3.19
CA LEU A 659 24.46 0.30 4.51
C LEU A 659 23.57 1.52 4.38
N LEU A 660 22.40 1.50 5.01
CA LEU A 660 21.36 2.50 4.87
C LEU A 660 20.96 3.08 6.23
N GLY A 661 21.01 4.40 6.36
CA GLY A 661 20.58 5.15 7.53
C GLY A 661 19.21 5.80 7.31
N THR A 662 18.38 5.82 8.35
CA THR A 662 17.12 6.56 8.42
C THR A 662 17.19 7.55 9.57
N PHE A 663 16.93 8.83 9.30
CA PHE A 663 16.90 9.94 10.25
C PHE A 663 15.51 10.55 10.21
N LEU A 664 14.78 10.48 11.29
CA LEU A 664 13.42 10.99 11.41
C LEU A 664 13.36 12.05 12.51
N ALA A 665 12.75 13.21 12.21
CA ALA A 665 12.46 14.24 13.17
C ALA A 665 11.39 13.81 14.18
N ASP A 666 11.38 14.46 15.35
CA ASP A 666 10.28 14.31 16.29
C ASP A 666 8.94 14.78 15.69
N HIS A 667 7.89 14.15 16.14
CA HIS A 667 6.53 14.46 15.70
C HIS A 667 5.49 13.97 16.71
N PHE A 668 4.28 14.49 16.63
CA PHE A 668 3.20 14.08 17.53
C PHE A 668 2.32 13.00 16.88
N ALA A 669 1.83 12.09 17.70
CA ALA A 669 0.84 11.08 17.29
C ALA A 669 -0.61 11.60 17.36
N THR A 670 -0.83 12.86 17.75
CA THR A 670 -2.14 13.52 17.80
C THR A 670 -2.02 14.98 17.37
N ASP A 671 -3.12 15.54 16.84
CA ASP A 671 -3.16 16.88 16.26
C ASP A 671 -3.16 18.01 17.32
N ASP A 672 -3.31 17.69 18.59
CA ASP A 672 -3.30 18.66 19.69
C ASP A 672 -1.91 18.91 20.29
N GLU A 673 -0.86 18.33 19.69
CA GLU A 673 0.53 18.39 20.18
C GLU A 673 0.64 18.01 21.67
N ASN A 674 -0.09 16.98 22.06
CA ASN A 674 -0.05 16.51 23.45
C ASN A 674 1.34 15.96 23.78
N PRO A 675 2.05 16.47 24.81
CA PRO A 675 3.40 16.02 25.15
C PRO A 675 3.52 14.51 25.44
N SER A 676 2.45 13.89 25.96
CA SER A 676 2.43 12.44 26.19
C SER A 676 2.32 11.61 24.89
N ARG A 677 2.16 12.28 23.75
CA ARG A 677 2.01 11.70 22.42
C ARG A 677 3.16 12.13 21.49
N LEU A 678 4.23 12.69 22.03
CA LEU A 678 5.43 13.01 21.28
C LEU A 678 6.22 11.73 20.98
N ILE A 679 6.51 11.51 19.72
CA ILE A 679 7.45 10.50 19.22
C ILE A 679 8.78 11.19 19.02
N PRO A 680 9.83 10.86 19.79
CA PRO A 680 11.13 11.52 19.70
C PRO A 680 11.80 11.27 18.34
N ALA A 681 12.69 12.17 17.94
CA ALA A 681 13.57 11.96 16.80
C ALA A 681 14.47 10.75 17.02
N TYR A 682 14.76 10.01 15.95
CA TYR A 682 15.64 8.85 16.02
C TYR A 682 16.47 8.66 14.75
N THR A 683 17.54 7.85 14.89
CA THR A 683 18.42 7.48 13.79
C THR A 683 18.69 5.98 13.82
N THR A 684 18.34 5.27 12.74
CA THR A 684 18.64 3.84 12.63
C THR A 684 19.50 3.56 11.42
N TRP A 685 20.33 2.49 11.52
CA TRP A 685 21.17 2.02 10.43
C TRP A 685 20.95 0.53 10.20
N ASP A 686 20.83 0.15 8.95
CA ASP A 686 20.64 -1.24 8.52
C ASP A 686 21.77 -1.65 7.58
N LEU A 687 22.33 -2.82 7.81
CA LEU A 687 23.36 -3.42 6.95
C LEU A 687 22.79 -4.70 6.33
N THR A 688 22.81 -4.80 5.01
CA THR A 688 22.24 -5.92 4.27
C THR A 688 23.20 -6.43 3.22
N LEU A 689 23.33 -7.74 3.09
CA LEU A 689 24.21 -8.43 2.16
C LEU A 689 23.43 -9.49 1.39
N GLU A 690 23.66 -9.56 0.11
CA GLU A 690 23.25 -10.67 -0.77
C GLU A 690 24.46 -11.09 -1.64
N ALA A 691 24.76 -12.39 -1.71
CA ALA A 691 25.86 -12.91 -2.50
C ALA A 691 25.48 -14.18 -3.25
N LYS A 692 25.69 -14.23 -4.55
CA LYS A 692 25.62 -15.45 -5.37
C LYS A 692 26.90 -16.27 -5.12
N VAL A 693 26.78 -17.38 -4.42
CA VAL A 693 27.94 -18.21 -4.02
C VAL A 693 28.22 -19.34 -5.00
N TYR A 694 27.21 -19.77 -5.76
CA TYR A 694 27.41 -20.76 -6.81
C TYR A 694 26.54 -20.42 -8.03
N ARG A 695 27.18 -19.84 -9.07
CA ARG A 695 26.53 -19.37 -10.31
C ARG A 695 25.27 -18.53 -9.93
N ASP A 696 24.16 -18.72 -10.68
CA ASP A 696 22.87 -18.13 -10.36
C ASP A 696 21.96 -19.07 -9.54
N THR A 697 22.49 -20.26 -9.18
CA THR A 697 21.72 -21.29 -8.51
C THR A 697 21.66 -21.11 -7.00
N VAL A 698 22.76 -20.67 -6.36
CA VAL A 698 22.82 -20.54 -4.89
C VAL A 698 23.20 -19.13 -4.50
N SER A 699 22.32 -18.46 -3.78
CA SER A 699 22.60 -17.18 -3.15
C SER A 699 22.48 -17.29 -1.63
N VAL A 700 23.25 -16.49 -0.92
CA VAL A 700 23.13 -16.29 0.52
C VAL A 700 22.75 -14.85 0.79
N LEU A 701 21.95 -14.64 1.82
CA LEU A 701 21.57 -13.32 2.29
C LEU A 701 21.78 -13.22 3.79
N ALA A 702 22.17 -12.06 4.27
CA ALA A 702 22.34 -11.78 5.69
C ALA A 702 22.12 -10.29 5.96
N GLY A 703 21.72 -9.95 7.16
CA GLY A 703 21.58 -8.55 7.54
C GLY A 703 21.52 -8.34 9.03
N VAL A 704 21.73 -7.09 9.38
CA VAL A 704 21.59 -6.54 10.73
C VAL A 704 20.70 -5.32 10.63
N ASN A 705 19.52 -5.39 11.21
CA ASN A 705 18.65 -4.23 11.34
C ASN A 705 18.95 -3.50 12.63
N ASN A 706 18.82 -2.18 12.64
CA ASN A 706 19.13 -1.33 13.75
C ASN A 706 20.56 -1.60 14.30
N LEU A 707 21.56 -1.44 13.45
CA LEU A 707 22.96 -1.82 13.67
C LEU A 707 23.54 -1.28 14.99
N PHE A 708 23.15 -0.08 15.39
CA PHE A 708 23.65 0.60 16.58
C PHE A 708 22.77 0.43 17.82
N ASP A 709 21.68 -0.37 17.71
CA ASP A 709 20.75 -0.69 18.81
C ASP A 709 20.06 0.54 19.39
N GLU A 710 19.60 1.42 18.51
CA GLU A 710 18.85 2.61 18.87
C GLU A 710 17.50 2.23 19.49
N ASP A 711 17.18 2.86 20.61
CA ASP A 711 15.89 2.74 21.28
C ASP A 711 14.95 3.83 20.78
N TYR A 712 13.87 3.45 20.07
CA TYR A 712 12.90 4.40 19.52
C TYR A 712 11.47 3.86 19.55
N TYR A 713 10.51 4.77 19.37
CA TYR A 713 9.10 4.41 19.29
C TYR A 713 8.75 4.05 17.86
N ALA A 714 8.16 2.87 17.69
CA ALA A 714 7.55 2.51 16.42
C ALA A 714 6.33 3.41 16.13
N ARG A 715 5.51 3.64 17.16
CA ARG A 715 4.34 4.53 17.13
C ARG A 715 3.78 4.74 18.55
N ILE A 716 2.80 5.63 18.67
CA ILE A 716 1.98 5.76 19.89
C ILE A 716 0.52 5.55 19.52
N ARG A 717 -0.14 4.61 20.22
CA ARG A 717 -1.58 4.31 20.06
C ARG A 717 -2.37 4.69 21.29
N GLY A 718 -3.68 4.42 21.27
CA GLY A 718 -4.58 4.64 22.41
C GLY A 718 -4.22 3.83 23.66
N ASP A 719 -3.52 2.72 23.51
CA ASP A 719 -3.11 1.81 24.60
C ASP A 719 -1.66 2.01 25.06
N GLY A 720 -0.88 2.91 24.41
CA GLY A 720 0.46 3.25 24.85
C GLY A 720 1.48 3.48 23.74
N ILE A 721 2.74 3.50 24.15
CA ILE A 721 3.93 3.61 23.31
C ILE A 721 4.28 2.21 22.81
N ASP A 722 4.26 1.97 21.52
CA ASP A 722 4.77 0.74 20.90
C ASP A 722 6.29 0.89 20.72
N PRO A 723 7.13 0.12 21.42
CA PRO A 723 8.58 0.13 21.18
C PRO A 723 8.90 -0.52 19.85
N ALA A 724 9.91 0.00 19.16
CA ALA A 724 10.46 -0.61 17.96
C ALA A 724 11.40 -1.79 18.29
N TYR A 725 11.72 -2.61 17.27
CA TYR A 725 12.70 -3.67 17.38
C TYR A 725 14.10 -3.07 17.69
N GLY A 726 14.81 -3.66 18.63
CA GLY A 726 16.23 -3.44 18.85
C GLY A 726 17.06 -4.02 17.70
N ARG A 727 18.39 -4.02 17.89
CA ARG A 727 19.29 -4.68 16.94
C ARG A 727 18.90 -6.15 16.79
N ASN A 728 18.65 -6.55 15.55
CA ASN A 728 18.28 -7.93 15.22
C ASN A 728 19.04 -8.40 13.98
N PHE A 729 19.21 -9.70 13.87
CA PHE A 729 20.02 -10.36 12.85
C PHE A 729 19.17 -11.33 12.05
N TYR A 730 19.51 -11.48 10.77
CA TYR A 730 18.96 -12.54 9.96
C TYR A 730 20.01 -13.09 8.98
N ALA A 731 19.86 -14.35 8.62
CA ALA A 731 20.61 -14.99 7.57
C ALA A 731 19.75 -16.01 6.84
N GLY A 732 20.06 -16.23 5.57
CA GLY A 732 19.30 -17.17 4.77
C GLY A 732 20.01 -17.57 3.49
N PHE A 733 19.34 -18.42 2.73
CA PHE A 733 19.80 -18.84 1.42
C PHE A 733 18.64 -18.93 0.44
N GLN A 734 18.98 -18.81 -0.84
CA GLN A 734 18.06 -19.03 -1.94
C GLN A 734 18.66 -20.02 -2.92
N LEU A 735 17.83 -20.95 -3.39
CA LEU A 735 18.14 -21.83 -4.51
C LEU A 735 17.22 -21.44 -5.68
N ALA A 736 17.80 -21.30 -6.88
CA ALA A 736 17.08 -21.00 -8.11
C ALA A 736 17.52 -21.97 -9.22
N PHE A 737 16.55 -22.51 -9.97
CA PHE A 737 16.78 -23.52 -11.00
C PHE A 737 16.13 -23.12 -12.33
#